data_e621c630412660c16a263ec3881446f2
#
_entry.id   e621c630412660c16a263ec3881446f2
#
_cell.length_a   1.000
_cell.length_b   1.000
_cell.length_c   1.000
_cell.angle_alpha   90.00
_cell.angle_beta   90.00
_cell.angle_gamma   90.00
#
_symmetry.space_group_name_H-M   'P 1'
#
loop_
_entity.id
_entity.type
_entity.pdbx_description
1 polymer ?
#
loop_
_entity_poly.entity_id
_entity_poly.type
_entity_poly.pdbx_seq_one_letter_code
_entity_poly.pdbx_strand_id
1 'polypeptide(L)'
;MFNGAVQGILARPVSDHFPILLEGGGLKRGPSPFRFKNMWLEEKGFMDQMKKWWGSLSFTRSFSFVLDAKLRALKEFLKTWNKEVFGLIDTKKSEALSQVEFWDELEKHSTLSLEDCEARKEAKEAYKTWVLREEISWRQRSRELWLKEGDNNIRFFHRMANVHSRRNWLSKLKVDDCWHTEEIDLKNNVVGAFKKLYIEEGGWCPGVEGLSFMRLASNEAEGLEIPFAEGKVEFHERGRFVKSLNATFLVLVPKKGGVEDLKDFRHISLVGNLYKLLAKVLANRIKKVMGKVISESQNAFVEGRQILDAVLIANEAVDSRLKDNVGGVLCKLDIEKAYDHVSWSFLLAVLKKMGFGERWIKWIDWCIATVKFSVLINGSLSGFFQSSRGLRQGDPLSPYLFVIAMEVFSSMLRRAISGGYLSGWRVSGKRGEGFQILHLLFADDTLVFCEESLDQMTYLSWLLMWFEACSRLXINLEKSELISIGRVHIIKGLALELGCKVGELPSCYLGLPLGAPFNSLVVWDGVEEHFCKRLAMWKRLYISEGGRFTLIRSTLSSMPIYFMSLFYLPRKVRLRLEKIQRDFLWGGGALVQKHHLVRWNLVCLVKKKGGLGVRNLALMNNVFLCKWNWRYANEREALWRRVISLKYGEEEGGWRTRDVIGRNGVGLWKAIRKKWWLLDGRLAYHVGNGQRVRFWKDKWCGDGPLCESFSSLFSMSMSKNAWVSEVWNPVGDEDGWTSLFARAFNDWEIDLVECLL
;
A
#
# COMPACT_ATOMS: atom_id res chain seq x y z
N MET A 1 -8.48 -28.45 28.66
CA MET A 1 -9.39 -29.53 28.17
C MET A 1 -10.32 -28.93 27.11
N PHE A 2 -10.59 -29.68 26.06
CA PHE A 2 -11.49 -29.22 24.98
C PHE A 2 -12.91 -29.66 25.33
N ASN A 3 -13.72 -28.79 25.89
CA ASN A 3 -15.13 -29.06 26.21
C ASN A 3 -15.88 -29.44 24.92
N GLY A 4 -16.55 -30.59 24.96
CA GLY A 4 -17.34 -31.08 23.84
C GLY A 4 -16.53 -31.75 22.73
N ALA A 5 -15.26 -32.09 22.96
CA ALA A 5 -14.49 -32.87 22.01
C ALA A 5 -14.94 -34.34 22.01
N VAL A 6 -15.24 -34.88 20.83
CA VAL A 6 -15.65 -36.28 20.64
C VAL A 6 -14.59 -36.93 19.73
N GLN A 7 -14.12 -38.11 20.16
CA GLN A 7 -13.21 -38.94 19.36
C GLN A 7 -14.03 -40.09 18.73
N GLY A 8 -13.95 -40.20 17.42
CA GLY A 8 -14.58 -41.27 16.67
C GLY A 8 -13.55 -42.02 15.80
N ILE A 9 -13.84 -43.28 15.54
CA ILE A 9 -13.04 -44.09 14.61
C ILE A 9 -13.83 -44.17 13.29
N LEU A 10 -13.16 -43.84 12.18
CA LEU A 10 -13.75 -43.89 10.84
C LEU A 10 -13.39 -45.21 10.14
N ALA A 11 -14.22 -45.63 9.21
CA ALA A 11 -13.95 -46.78 8.35
C ALA A 11 -12.63 -46.60 7.62
N ARG A 12 -11.95 -47.68 7.29
CA ARG A 12 -10.63 -47.72 6.60
C ARG A 12 -10.80 -48.30 5.18
N PRO A 13 -11.18 -47.49 4.21
CA PRO A 13 -11.40 -48.02 2.85
C PRO A 13 -10.13 -48.35 2.07
N VAL A 14 -8.98 -47.82 2.47
CA VAL A 14 -7.73 -47.94 1.69
C VAL A 14 -6.47 -48.20 2.54
N SER A 15 -6.55 -48.21 3.87
CA SER A 15 -5.40 -48.34 4.79
C SER A 15 -5.60 -49.44 5.81
N ASP A 16 -4.53 -50.02 6.31
CA ASP A 16 -4.50 -50.96 7.42
C ASP A 16 -4.68 -50.25 8.79
N HIS A 17 -4.66 -48.90 8.82
CA HIS A 17 -4.91 -48.13 10.03
C HIS A 17 -6.29 -47.47 9.99
N PHE A 18 -7.00 -47.49 11.12
CA PHE A 18 -8.26 -46.77 11.26
C PHE A 18 -8.01 -45.25 11.45
N PRO A 19 -8.54 -44.39 10.61
CA PRO A 19 -8.46 -42.94 10.83
C PRO A 19 -9.23 -42.57 12.09
N ILE A 20 -8.62 -41.77 12.97
CA ILE A 20 -9.26 -41.25 14.18
C ILE A 20 -9.78 -39.87 13.91
N LEU A 21 -11.10 -39.68 14.05
CA LEU A 21 -11.76 -38.40 13.98
C LEU A 21 -11.82 -37.77 15.37
N LEU A 22 -11.20 -36.60 15.54
CA LEU A 22 -11.35 -35.81 16.77
C LEU A 22 -12.20 -34.58 16.42
N GLU A 23 -13.46 -34.62 16.80
CA GLU A 23 -14.38 -33.49 16.67
C GLU A 23 -14.24 -32.60 17.90
N GLY A 24 -13.66 -31.44 17.75
CA GLY A 24 -13.69 -30.40 18.80
C GLY A 24 -15.06 -29.74 18.81
N GLY A 25 -15.58 -29.45 19.99
CA GLY A 25 -16.87 -28.77 20.19
C GLY A 25 -16.95 -27.53 19.27
N GLY A 26 -17.96 -27.48 18.44
CA GLY A 26 -18.14 -26.39 17.46
C GLY A 26 -18.33 -25.04 18.12
N LEU A 27 -17.68 -24.02 17.58
CA LEU A 27 -17.91 -22.64 18.01
C LEU A 27 -19.37 -22.26 17.72
N LYS A 28 -20.14 -21.97 18.73
CA LYS A 28 -21.52 -21.47 18.58
C LYS A 28 -21.41 -20.08 17.96
N ARG A 29 -21.85 -19.94 16.74
CA ARG A 29 -21.85 -18.65 16.01
C ARG A 29 -23.21 -17.98 16.16
N GLY A 30 -23.20 -16.70 16.49
CA GLY A 30 -24.41 -15.88 16.44
C GLY A 30 -24.88 -15.68 14.99
N PRO A 31 -26.05 -15.05 14.77
CA PRO A 31 -26.57 -14.82 13.42
C PRO A 31 -25.59 -13.96 12.62
N SER A 32 -25.04 -14.54 11.55
CA SER A 32 -24.06 -13.85 10.69
C SER A 32 -24.77 -12.84 9.76
N PRO A 33 -24.15 -11.70 9.49
CA PRO A 33 -24.71 -10.77 8.51
C PRO A 33 -24.81 -11.42 7.13
N PHE A 34 -25.82 -11.03 6.37
CA PHE A 34 -26.02 -11.50 5.00
C PHE A 34 -24.79 -11.22 4.16
N ARG A 35 -24.35 -12.23 3.42
CA ARG A 35 -23.23 -12.13 2.49
C ARG A 35 -23.63 -12.69 1.12
N PHE A 36 -23.32 -11.95 0.07
CA PHE A 36 -23.46 -12.42 -1.31
C PHE A 36 -22.50 -13.59 -1.52
N LYS A 37 -22.96 -14.66 -2.17
CA LYS A 37 -22.14 -15.83 -2.46
C LYS A 37 -21.69 -15.79 -3.94
N ASN A 38 -20.40 -15.79 -4.17
CA ASN A 38 -19.82 -15.68 -5.53
C ASN A 38 -20.27 -16.84 -6.44
N MET A 39 -20.51 -18.02 -5.86
CA MET A 39 -20.98 -19.18 -6.62
C MET A 39 -22.33 -18.96 -7.31
N TRP A 40 -23.15 -17.99 -6.83
CA TRP A 40 -24.42 -17.65 -7.47
C TRP A 40 -24.24 -17.11 -8.91
N LEU A 41 -23.09 -16.47 -9.17
CA LEU A 41 -22.76 -15.91 -10.48
C LEU A 41 -22.52 -16.99 -11.55
N GLU A 42 -22.23 -18.23 -11.10
CA GLU A 42 -22.02 -19.37 -11.99
C GLU A 42 -23.34 -20.05 -12.40
N GLU A 43 -24.48 -19.64 -11.81
CA GLU A 43 -25.80 -20.21 -12.14
C GLU A 43 -26.35 -19.57 -13.41
N LYS A 44 -26.72 -20.42 -14.36
CA LYS A 44 -27.33 -19.98 -15.63
C LYS A 44 -28.63 -19.20 -15.34
N GLY A 45 -28.78 -18.04 -15.95
CA GLY A 45 -29.97 -17.21 -15.82
C GLY A 45 -30.04 -16.40 -14.51
N PHE A 46 -29.08 -16.53 -13.59
CA PHE A 46 -29.07 -15.78 -12.31
C PHE A 46 -29.10 -14.26 -12.54
N MET A 47 -28.31 -13.76 -13.47
CA MET A 47 -28.26 -12.31 -13.76
C MET A 47 -29.61 -11.79 -14.31
N ASP A 48 -30.28 -12.59 -15.13
CA ASP A 48 -31.59 -12.21 -15.67
C ASP A 48 -32.68 -12.27 -14.61
N GLN A 49 -32.59 -13.24 -13.71
CA GLN A 49 -33.45 -13.32 -12.54
C GLN A 49 -33.26 -12.11 -11.61
N MET A 50 -32.01 -11.69 -11.41
CA MET A 50 -31.66 -10.47 -10.66
C MET A 50 -32.30 -9.23 -11.29
N LYS A 51 -32.24 -9.11 -12.63
CA LYS A 51 -32.87 -8.00 -13.37
C LYS A 51 -34.40 -8.00 -13.19
N LYS A 52 -35.02 -9.18 -13.29
CA LYS A 52 -36.48 -9.35 -13.10
C LYS A 52 -36.88 -8.90 -11.69
N TRP A 53 -36.20 -9.39 -10.64
CA TRP A 53 -36.48 -8.96 -9.25
C TRP A 53 -36.29 -7.45 -9.09
N TRP A 54 -35.21 -6.89 -9.64
CA TRP A 54 -34.92 -5.46 -9.54
C TRP A 54 -36.00 -4.62 -10.22
N GLY A 55 -36.47 -5.06 -11.38
CA GLY A 55 -37.53 -4.40 -12.16
C GLY A 55 -38.91 -4.48 -11.51
N SER A 56 -39.21 -5.59 -10.80
CA SER A 56 -40.53 -5.76 -10.14
C SER A 56 -40.68 -4.89 -8.88
N LEU A 57 -39.57 -4.41 -8.32
CA LEU A 57 -39.61 -3.59 -7.10
C LEU A 57 -39.91 -2.12 -7.46
N SER A 58 -41.03 -1.60 -6.97
CA SER A 58 -41.42 -0.21 -7.13
C SER A 58 -41.65 0.42 -5.76
N PHE A 59 -41.00 1.56 -5.52
CA PHE A 59 -41.11 2.34 -4.29
C PHE A 59 -41.17 3.84 -4.66
N THR A 60 -41.93 4.60 -3.92
CA THR A 60 -42.04 6.05 -4.09
C THR A 60 -41.40 6.77 -2.93
N ARG A 61 -40.55 7.72 -3.17
CA ARG A 61 -39.87 8.69 -2.28
C ARG A 61 -38.56 9.13 -2.96
N SER A 62 -37.64 9.68 -2.18
CA SER A 62 -36.34 10.11 -2.70
C SER A 62 -35.56 8.91 -3.30
N PHE A 63 -34.73 9.16 -4.29
CA PHE A 63 -33.91 8.13 -4.96
C PHE A 63 -33.09 7.28 -3.98
N SER A 64 -32.54 7.90 -2.95
CA SER A 64 -31.77 7.19 -1.93
C SER A 64 -32.64 6.26 -1.07
N PHE A 65 -33.86 6.67 -0.76
CA PHE A 65 -34.84 5.81 -0.07
C PHE A 65 -35.25 4.62 -0.95
N VAL A 66 -35.58 4.89 -2.22
CA VAL A 66 -35.98 3.86 -3.20
C VAL A 66 -34.86 2.81 -3.32
N LEU A 67 -33.61 3.26 -3.42
CA LEU A 67 -32.46 2.35 -3.52
C LEU A 67 -32.29 1.50 -2.25
N ASP A 68 -32.36 2.09 -1.06
CA ASP A 68 -32.28 1.37 0.22
C ASP A 68 -33.39 0.32 0.33
N ALA A 69 -34.62 0.69 0.00
CA ALA A 69 -35.79 -0.20 0.02
C ALA A 69 -35.62 -1.36 -0.99
N LYS A 70 -35.20 -1.07 -2.22
CA LYS A 70 -34.92 -2.11 -3.24
C LYS A 70 -33.85 -3.09 -2.78
N LEU A 71 -32.74 -2.60 -2.20
CA LEU A 71 -31.66 -3.46 -1.72
C LEU A 71 -32.11 -4.37 -0.56
N ARG A 72 -32.95 -3.87 0.33
CA ARG A 72 -33.53 -4.67 1.43
C ARG A 72 -34.44 -5.77 0.90
N ALA A 73 -35.33 -5.44 -0.03
CA ALA A 73 -36.22 -6.40 -0.66
C ALA A 73 -35.44 -7.45 -1.46
N LEU A 74 -34.47 -7.03 -2.26
CA LEU A 74 -33.60 -7.92 -3.05
C LEU A 74 -32.86 -8.92 -2.15
N LYS A 75 -32.40 -8.47 -0.98
CA LYS A 75 -31.74 -9.37 0.02
C LYS A 75 -32.65 -10.53 0.40
N GLU A 76 -33.94 -10.26 0.61
CA GLU A 76 -34.91 -11.33 0.98
C GLU A 76 -35.16 -12.27 -0.20
N PHE A 77 -35.32 -11.75 -1.43
CA PHE A 77 -35.41 -12.58 -2.64
C PHE A 77 -34.18 -13.51 -2.78
N LEU A 78 -32.99 -12.97 -2.56
CA LEU A 78 -31.75 -13.78 -2.64
C LEU A 78 -31.69 -14.88 -1.55
N LYS A 79 -32.20 -14.61 -0.35
CA LYS A 79 -32.25 -15.61 0.73
C LYS A 79 -33.20 -16.75 0.38
N THR A 80 -34.38 -16.40 -0.10
CA THR A 80 -35.42 -17.39 -0.51
C THR A 80 -34.91 -18.23 -1.68
N TRP A 81 -34.42 -17.58 -2.73
CA TRP A 81 -33.86 -18.25 -3.92
C TRP A 81 -32.70 -19.18 -3.56
N ASN A 82 -31.79 -18.73 -2.68
CA ASN A 82 -30.68 -19.58 -2.23
C ASN A 82 -31.18 -20.84 -1.50
N LYS A 83 -32.24 -20.71 -0.71
CA LYS A 83 -32.83 -21.85 0.02
C LYS A 83 -33.50 -22.83 -0.96
N GLU A 84 -34.20 -22.31 -1.95
CA GLU A 84 -34.99 -23.11 -2.92
C GLU A 84 -34.10 -23.77 -3.99
N VAL A 85 -33.13 -23.04 -4.56
CA VAL A 85 -32.33 -23.48 -5.69
C VAL A 85 -31.08 -24.25 -5.24
N PHE A 86 -30.32 -23.69 -4.33
CA PHE A 86 -29.07 -24.30 -3.89
C PHE A 86 -29.24 -25.29 -2.74
N GLY A 87 -30.07 -24.95 -1.76
CA GLY A 87 -30.17 -25.75 -0.54
C GLY A 87 -28.79 -25.83 0.14
N LEU A 88 -28.45 -27.02 0.62
CA LEU A 88 -27.15 -27.33 1.18
C LEU A 88 -26.26 -27.93 0.09
N ILE A 89 -25.12 -27.29 -0.16
CA ILE A 89 -24.14 -27.74 -1.20
C ILE A 89 -23.72 -29.20 -0.94
N ASP A 90 -23.46 -29.53 0.33
CA ASP A 90 -23.00 -30.87 0.73
C ASP A 90 -24.04 -31.94 0.36
N THR A 91 -25.32 -31.66 0.60
CA THR A 91 -26.43 -32.57 0.24
C THR A 91 -26.51 -32.77 -1.27
N LYS A 92 -26.52 -31.67 -2.04
CA LYS A 92 -26.59 -31.72 -3.51
C LYS A 92 -25.40 -32.42 -4.14
N LYS A 93 -24.21 -32.24 -3.55
CA LYS A 93 -22.98 -32.90 -4.00
C LYS A 93 -23.06 -34.42 -3.72
N SER A 94 -23.57 -34.82 -2.52
CA SER A 94 -23.77 -36.23 -2.17
C SER A 94 -24.79 -36.89 -3.10
N GLU A 95 -25.92 -36.22 -3.37
CA GLU A 95 -26.95 -36.71 -4.32
C GLU A 95 -26.34 -36.97 -5.69
N ALA A 96 -25.57 -35.99 -6.22
CA ALA A 96 -24.90 -36.11 -7.52
C ALA A 96 -23.84 -37.23 -7.53
N LEU A 97 -23.12 -37.41 -6.41
CA LEU A 97 -22.15 -38.51 -6.28
C LEU A 97 -22.83 -39.88 -6.28
N SER A 98 -23.92 -40.01 -5.54
CA SER A 98 -24.70 -41.27 -5.50
C SER A 98 -25.21 -41.66 -6.89
N GLN A 99 -25.60 -40.67 -7.73
CA GLN A 99 -25.99 -40.95 -9.12
C GLN A 99 -24.78 -41.46 -9.91
N VAL A 100 -23.60 -40.88 -9.74
CA VAL A 100 -22.37 -41.37 -10.43
C VAL A 100 -22.06 -42.81 -9.98
N GLU A 101 -22.15 -43.07 -8.66
CA GLU A 101 -21.88 -44.38 -8.07
C GLU A 101 -22.89 -45.44 -8.61
N PHE A 102 -24.16 -45.07 -8.77
CA PHE A 102 -25.18 -45.92 -9.36
C PHE A 102 -24.79 -46.34 -10.77
N TRP A 103 -24.40 -45.40 -11.64
CA TRP A 103 -23.99 -45.69 -13.01
C TRP A 103 -22.68 -46.48 -13.07
N ASP A 104 -21.72 -46.23 -12.19
CA ASP A 104 -20.45 -46.97 -12.10
C ASP A 104 -20.70 -48.44 -11.66
N GLU A 105 -21.70 -48.64 -10.77
CA GLU A 105 -22.08 -50.00 -10.35
C GLU A 105 -22.82 -50.76 -11.43
N LEU A 106 -23.72 -50.10 -12.15
CA LEU A 106 -24.47 -50.68 -13.28
C LEU A 106 -23.50 -51.15 -14.39
N GLU A 107 -22.46 -50.34 -14.69
CA GLU A 107 -21.42 -50.69 -15.69
C GLU A 107 -20.64 -51.96 -15.31
N LYS A 108 -20.50 -52.28 -14.04
CA LYS A 108 -19.84 -53.52 -13.57
C LYS A 108 -20.64 -54.78 -13.90
N HIS A 109 -21.96 -54.64 -14.01
CA HIS A 109 -22.87 -55.80 -14.16
C HIS A 109 -23.51 -55.92 -15.56
N SER A 110 -23.46 -54.83 -16.37
CA SER A 110 -24.07 -54.82 -17.70
C SER A 110 -23.36 -53.80 -18.61
N THR A 111 -23.45 -54.03 -19.93
CA THR A 111 -23.03 -53.04 -20.92
C THR A 111 -24.09 -51.92 -20.98
N LEU A 112 -23.67 -50.69 -20.79
CA LEU A 112 -24.55 -49.52 -20.81
C LEU A 112 -25.04 -49.22 -22.22
N SER A 113 -26.32 -48.88 -22.37
CA SER A 113 -26.89 -48.39 -23.62
C SER A 113 -26.35 -46.98 -23.92
N LEU A 114 -26.60 -46.48 -25.13
CA LEU A 114 -26.18 -45.12 -25.53
C LEU A 114 -26.85 -44.06 -24.66
N GLU A 115 -28.12 -44.27 -24.32
CA GLU A 115 -28.89 -43.39 -23.44
C GLU A 115 -28.33 -43.40 -22.01
N ASP A 116 -27.95 -44.58 -21.48
CA ASP A 116 -27.34 -44.73 -20.14
C ASP A 116 -25.96 -44.05 -20.08
N CYS A 117 -25.18 -44.12 -21.16
CA CYS A 117 -23.88 -43.44 -21.27
C CYS A 117 -24.06 -41.91 -21.24
N GLU A 118 -25.10 -41.37 -21.89
CA GLU A 118 -25.41 -39.95 -21.84
C GLU A 118 -25.86 -39.52 -20.43
N ALA A 119 -26.77 -40.28 -19.80
CA ALA A 119 -27.25 -40.04 -18.43
C ALA A 119 -26.08 -40.08 -17.42
N ARG A 120 -25.17 -41.05 -17.58
CA ARG A 120 -23.94 -41.14 -16.74
C ARG A 120 -23.04 -39.91 -16.95
N LYS A 121 -22.88 -39.44 -18.20
CA LYS A 121 -22.09 -38.24 -18.50
C LYS A 121 -22.73 -37.02 -17.86
N GLU A 122 -24.05 -36.88 -17.89
CA GLU A 122 -24.79 -35.81 -17.23
C GLU A 122 -24.58 -35.85 -15.71
N ALA A 123 -24.68 -37.02 -15.10
CA ALA A 123 -24.42 -37.22 -13.65
C ALA A 123 -23.00 -36.78 -13.25
N LYS A 124 -22.00 -37.15 -14.08
CA LYS A 124 -20.59 -36.73 -13.86
C LYS A 124 -20.41 -35.23 -14.01
N GLU A 125 -21.06 -34.59 -14.98
CA GLU A 125 -21.00 -33.13 -15.16
C GLU A 125 -21.73 -32.39 -14.01
N ALA A 126 -22.86 -32.93 -13.56
CA ALA A 126 -23.57 -32.40 -12.36
C ALA A 126 -22.70 -32.46 -11.12
N TYR A 127 -22.02 -33.58 -10.88
CA TYR A 127 -21.09 -33.74 -9.75
C TYR A 127 -19.93 -32.73 -9.84
N LYS A 128 -19.30 -32.59 -11.01
CA LYS A 128 -18.22 -31.61 -11.24
C LYS A 128 -18.69 -30.18 -10.95
N THR A 129 -19.91 -29.85 -11.34
CA THR A 129 -20.50 -28.53 -11.10
C THR A 129 -20.61 -28.25 -9.60
N TRP A 130 -21.12 -29.22 -8.82
CA TRP A 130 -21.25 -29.05 -7.36
C TRP A 130 -19.88 -28.99 -6.66
N VAL A 131 -18.89 -29.74 -7.12
CA VAL A 131 -17.50 -29.67 -6.62
C VAL A 131 -16.92 -28.27 -6.88
N LEU A 132 -17.14 -27.70 -8.07
CA LEU A 132 -16.68 -26.35 -8.40
C LEU A 132 -17.37 -25.29 -7.51
N ARG A 133 -18.68 -25.41 -7.32
CA ARG A 133 -19.45 -24.51 -6.43
C ARG A 133 -18.94 -24.56 -4.98
N GLU A 134 -18.65 -25.76 -4.50
CA GLU A 134 -18.06 -25.98 -3.17
C GLU A 134 -16.69 -25.26 -3.09
N GLU A 135 -15.85 -25.46 -4.07
CA GLU A 135 -14.52 -24.82 -4.16
C GLU A 135 -14.63 -23.29 -4.12
N ILE A 136 -15.51 -22.71 -4.96
CA ILE A 136 -15.75 -21.25 -5.00
C ILE A 136 -16.18 -20.75 -3.60
N SER A 137 -17.10 -21.48 -2.94
CA SER A 137 -17.58 -21.15 -1.59
C SER A 137 -16.44 -21.16 -0.56
N TRP A 138 -15.62 -22.21 -0.54
CA TRP A 138 -14.49 -22.33 0.39
C TRP A 138 -13.36 -21.35 0.07
N ARG A 139 -13.11 -21.09 -1.20
CA ARG A 139 -12.15 -20.06 -1.66
C ARG A 139 -12.57 -18.67 -1.15
N GLN A 140 -13.87 -18.33 -1.28
CA GLN A 140 -14.43 -17.07 -0.75
C GLN A 140 -14.27 -16.98 0.78
N ARG A 141 -14.52 -18.08 1.52
CA ARG A 141 -14.38 -18.15 2.98
C ARG A 141 -12.91 -18.09 3.44
N SER A 142 -12.00 -18.73 2.71
CA SER A 142 -10.56 -18.76 3.04
C SER A 142 -9.86 -17.43 2.75
N ARG A 143 -10.41 -16.61 1.84
CA ARG A 143 -9.85 -15.33 1.36
C ARG A 143 -8.49 -15.48 0.66
N GLU A 144 -8.16 -16.70 0.20
CA GLU A 144 -6.91 -16.98 -0.52
C GLU A 144 -7.14 -16.82 -2.03
N LEU A 145 -6.97 -15.58 -2.53
CA LEU A 145 -7.27 -15.21 -3.92
C LEU A 145 -6.15 -15.58 -4.92
N TRP A 146 -4.95 -15.88 -4.43
CA TRP A 146 -3.78 -16.16 -5.25
C TRP A 146 -3.83 -17.52 -5.95
N LEU A 147 -4.68 -18.43 -5.48
CA LEU A 147 -4.91 -19.77 -6.08
C LEU A 147 -6.10 -19.76 -7.06
N LYS A 148 -6.22 -18.75 -7.89
CA LYS A 148 -7.30 -18.65 -8.89
C LYS A 148 -7.21 -19.73 -9.97
N GLU A 149 -5.99 -20.15 -10.32
CA GLU A 149 -5.71 -21.15 -11.35
C GLU A 149 -4.78 -22.21 -10.75
N GLY A 150 -5.15 -23.45 -10.84
CA GLY A 150 -4.29 -24.56 -10.41
C GLY A 150 -4.97 -25.53 -9.44
N ASP A 151 -4.30 -25.86 -8.41
CA ASP A 151 -4.59 -26.93 -7.46
C ASP A 151 -6.00 -26.83 -6.85
N ASN A 152 -6.90 -27.73 -7.19
CA ASN A 152 -8.27 -27.86 -6.63
C ASN A 152 -8.23 -28.39 -5.21
N ASN A 153 -7.44 -27.76 -4.33
CA ASN A 153 -7.21 -28.21 -2.96
C ASN A 153 -8.25 -27.64 -1.98
N ILE A 154 -9.45 -28.20 -2.02
CA ILE A 154 -10.56 -27.84 -1.12
C ILE A 154 -10.10 -27.97 0.35
N ARG A 155 -9.32 -29.01 0.66
CA ARG A 155 -8.76 -29.25 2.01
C ARG A 155 -7.91 -28.07 2.50
N PHE A 156 -7.12 -27.48 1.62
CA PHE A 156 -6.35 -26.27 1.93
C PHE A 156 -7.29 -25.10 2.29
N PHE A 157 -8.31 -24.84 1.47
CA PHE A 157 -9.26 -23.75 1.71
C PHE A 157 -10.05 -23.95 3.00
N HIS A 158 -10.46 -25.18 3.30
CA HIS A 158 -11.11 -25.55 4.57
C HIS A 158 -10.22 -25.20 5.77
N ARG A 159 -8.96 -25.64 5.73
CA ARG A 159 -7.99 -25.38 6.81
C ARG A 159 -7.76 -23.88 7.01
N MET A 160 -7.56 -23.15 5.90
CA MET A 160 -7.35 -21.70 5.97
C MET A 160 -8.57 -20.98 6.54
N ALA A 161 -9.78 -21.34 6.10
CA ALA A 161 -11.02 -20.76 6.62
C ALA A 161 -11.17 -21.02 8.13
N ASN A 162 -10.86 -22.25 8.56
CA ASN A 162 -10.93 -22.63 9.98
C ASN A 162 -9.84 -21.91 10.81
N VAL A 163 -8.61 -21.81 10.31
CA VAL A 163 -7.51 -21.09 10.97
C VAL A 163 -7.90 -19.61 11.13
N HIS A 164 -8.42 -18.99 10.07
CA HIS A 164 -8.86 -17.60 10.13
C HIS A 164 -10.03 -17.42 11.11
N SER A 165 -10.99 -18.36 11.13
CA SER A 165 -12.13 -18.32 12.04
C SER A 165 -11.68 -18.41 13.50
N ARG A 166 -10.81 -19.38 13.83
CA ARG A 166 -10.28 -19.57 15.19
C ARG A 166 -9.43 -18.39 15.65
N ARG A 167 -8.57 -17.88 14.76
CA ARG A 167 -7.67 -16.75 15.04
C ARG A 167 -8.46 -15.46 15.32
N ASN A 168 -9.60 -15.29 14.66
CA ASN A 168 -10.42 -14.09 14.77
C ASN A 168 -11.52 -14.21 15.84
N TRP A 169 -11.64 -15.36 16.49
CA TRP A 169 -12.62 -15.58 17.56
C TRP A 169 -12.11 -14.98 18.87
N LEU A 170 -12.88 -14.05 19.43
CA LEU A 170 -12.56 -13.38 20.69
C LEU A 170 -13.29 -14.13 21.82
N SER A 171 -12.57 -14.98 22.56
CA SER A 171 -13.10 -15.72 23.73
C SER A 171 -12.96 -14.89 25.01
N LYS A 172 -11.96 -14.02 25.08
CA LYS A 172 -11.72 -13.08 26.18
C LYS A 172 -11.05 -11.84 25.63
N LEU A 173 -11.24 -10.70 26.27
CA LEU A 173 -10.64 -9.43 25.86
C LEU A 173 -10.51 -8.54 27.10
N LYS A 174 -9.36 -7.86 27.18
CA LYS A 174 -9.10 -6.84 28.20
C LYS A 174 -9.56 -5.49 27.64
N VAL A 175 -10.46 -4.81 28.34
CA VAL A 175 -10.99 -3.48 27.98
C VAL A 175 -10.88 -2.60 29.21
N ASP A 176 -10.22 -1.44 29.10
CA ASP A 176 -9.99 -0.50 30.20
C ASP A 176 -9.41 -1.24 31.45
N ASP A 177 -8.42 -2.08 31.21
CA ASP A 177 -7.67 -2.90 32.17
C ASP A 177 -8.50 -4.00 32.87
N CYS A 178 -9.77 -4.22 32.50
CA CYS A 178 -10.64 -5.28 33.02
C CYS A 178 -10.82 -6.42 32.01
N TRP A 179 -10.82 -7.66 32.49
CA TRP A 179 -11.03 -8.87 31.67
C TRP A 179 -12.53 -9.15 31.50
N HIS A 180 -12.94 -9.37 30.27
CA HIS A 180 -14.31 -9.76 29.90
C HIS A 180 -14.27 -11.09 29.15
N THR A 181 -14.98 -12.09 29.67
CA THR A 181 -15.04 -13.46 29.13
C THR A 181 -16.44 -13.83 28.64
N GLU A 182 -17.50 -13.25 29.23
CA GLU A 182 -18.86 -13.46 28.78
C GLU A 182 -19.15 -12.65 27.52
N GLU A 183 -19.79 -13.28 26.55
CA GLU A 183 -20.03 -12.68 25.21
C GLU A 183 -20.82 -11.38 25.28
N ILE A 184 -21.81 -11.29 26.18
CA ILE A 184 -22.66 -10.11 26.35
C ILE A 184 -21.82 -8.94 26.92
N ASP A 185 -21.11 -9.22 28.03
CA ASP A 185 -20.23 -8.23 28.69
C ASP A 185 -19.14 -7.73 27.76
N LEU A 186 -18.50 -8.66 27.04
CA LEU A 186 -17.47 -8.34 26.05
C LEU A 186 -18.01 -7.39 24.99
N LYS A 187 -19.21 -7.67 24.46
CA LYS A 187 -19.86 -6.81 23.44
C LYS A 187 -20.17 -5.42 23.99
N ASN A 188 -20.77 -5.35 25.18
CA ASN A 188 -21.18 -4.10 25.81
C ASN A 188 -19.97 -3.20 26.12
N ASN A 189 -18.91 -3.78 26.70
CA ASN A 189 -17.71 -3.03 27.07
C ASN A 189 -16.91 -2.56 25.85
N VAL A 190 -16.80 -3.38 24.80
CA VAL A 190 -16.16 -2.97 23.55
C VAL A 190 -16.94 -1.82 22.89
N VAL A 191 -18.28 -1.90 22.85
CA VAL A 191 -19.12 -0.82 22.30
C VAL A 191 -18.96 0.44 23.17
N GLY A 192 -18.91 0.31 24.50
CA GLY A 192 -18.67 1.40 25.44
C GLY A 192 -17.35 2.11 25.18
N ALA A 193 -16.27 1.33 25.02
CA ALA A 193 -14.93 1.86 24.72
C ALA A 193 -14.90 2.64 23.39
N PHE A 194 -15.58 2.11 22.35
CA PHE A 194 -15.66 2.83 21.06
C PHE A 194 -16.53 4.08 21.14
N LYS A 195 -17.59 4.08 21.94
CA LYS A 195 -18.40 5.30 22.17
C LYS A 195 -17.50 6.40 22.78
N LYS A 196 -16.74 6.08 23.83
CA LYS A 196 -15.79 7.03 24.47
C LYS A 196 -14.77 7.52 23.43
N LEU A 197 -14.22 6.63 22.59
CA LEU A 197 -13.20 6.97 21.59
C LEU A 197 -13.71 7.99 20.56
N TYR A 198 -14.96 7.85 20.10
CA TYR A 198 -15.54 8.64 18.99
C TYR A 198 -16.42 9.82 19.44
N ILE A 199 -16.54 10.07 20.74
CA ILE A 199 -17.24 11.24 21.27
C ILE A 199 -16.19 12.31 21.62
N GLU A 200 -16.36 13.50 21.09
CA GLU A 200 -15.50 14.64 21.40
C GLU A 200 -15.95 15.21 22.75
N GLU A 201 -15.02 15.23 23.71
CA GLU A 201 -15.21 15.87 25.00
C GLU A 201 -15.12 17.38 24.76
N GLY A 202 -16.09 18.12 25.24
CA GLY A 202 -16.12 19.59 25.15
C GLY A 202 -14.90 20.21 25.80
N GLY A 203 -14.52 21.39 25.34
CA GLY A 203 -13.39 22.14 25.88
C GLY A 203 -12.94 23.23 24.93
N TRP A 204 -12.16 24.15 25.44
CA TRP A 204 -11.60 25.24 24.64
C TRP A 204 -10.69 24.67 23.54
N CYS A 205 -10.83 25.23 22.33
CA CYS A 205 -10.06 24.81 21.16
C CYS A 205 -9.55 26.07 20.45
N PRO A 206 -8.24 26.27 20.38
CA PRO A 206 -7.70 27.44 19.66
C PRO A 206 -8.00 27.34 18.18
N GLY A 207 -8.30 28.48 17.56
CA GLY A 207 -8.56 28.57 16.13
C GLY A 207 -7.29 28.52 15.30
N VAL A 208 -7.46 28.35 14.00
CA VAL A 208 -6.37 28.27 13.01
C VAL A 208 -6.16 29.61 12.28
N GLU A 209 -6.75 30.70 12.78
CA GLU A 209 -6.77 32.02 12.11
C GLU A 209 -5.37 32.56 11.83
N GLY A 210 -4.46 32.39 12.75
CA GLY A 210 -3.08 32.88 12.64
C GLY A 210 -2.17 32.11 11.69
N LEU A 211 -2.63 31.00 11.13
CA LEU A 211 -1.80 30.14 10.27
C LEU A 211 -2.02 30.47 8.79
N SER A 212 -0.93 30.30 8.01
CA SER A 212 -0.95 30.51 6.54
C SER A 212 -0.96 29.16 5.82
N PHE A 213 -1.84 29.04 4.86
CA PHE A 213 -1.97 27.83 4.01
C PHE A 213 -1.90 28.22 2.53
N MET A 214 -1.43 27.31 1.73
CA MET A 214 -1.62 27.39 0.28
C MET A 214 -3.12 27.24 0.00
N ARG A 215 -3.65 28.09 -0.88
CA ARG A 215 -5.07 28.18 -1.15
C ARG A 215 -5.41 27.76 -2.58
N LEU A 216 -6.55 27.15 -2.73
CA LEU A 216 -7.11 26.83 -4.06
C LEU A 216 -7.54 28.13 -4.75
N ALA A 217 -7.29 28.19 -6.03
CA ALA A 217 -7.88 29.23 -6.90
C ALA A 217 -9.38 28.95 -7.05
N SER A 218 -10.18 30.00 -7.34
CA SER A 218 -11.64 29.88 -7.46
C SER A 218 -12.08 28.81 -8.47
N ASN A 219 -11.43 28.77 -9.63
CA ASN A 219 -11.71 27.79 -10.68
C ASN A 219 -11.45 26.34 -10.22
N GLU A 220 -10.47 26.13 -9.34
CA GLU A 220 -10.13 24.82 -8.79
C GLU A 220 -11.19 24.37 -7.77
N ALA A 221 -11.60 25.28 -6.90
CA ALA A 221 -12.67 25.04 -5.93
C ALA A 221 -13.98 24.70 -6.65
N GLU A 222 -14.35 25.48 -7.68
CA GLU A 222 -15.52 25.23 -8.53
C GLU A 222 -15.41 23.86 -9.23
N GLY A 223 -14.21 23.50 -9.69
CA GLY A 223 -13.92 22.19 -10.31
C GLY A 223 -14.24 21.01 -9.41
N LEU A 224 -14.09 21.17 -8.09
CA LEU A 224 -14.47 20.13 -7.10
C LEU A 224 -15.99 19.99 -6.98
N GLU A 225 -16.73 21.07 -7.25
CA GLU A 225 -18.20 21.16 -7.06
C GLU A 225 -19.00 20.89 -8.34
N ILE A 226 -18.36 20.50 -9.43
CA ILE A 226 -18.99 20.12 -10.70
C ILE A 226 -20.10 19.07 -10.46
N PRO A 227 -21.27 19.18 -11.12
CA PRO A 227 -22.36 18.21 -10.97
C PRO A 227 -21.91 16.77 -11.18
N PHE A 228 -22.52 15.85 -10.46
CA PHE A 228 -22.34 14.40 -10.67
C PHE A 228 -23.12 14.00 -11.94
N ALA A 229 -22.63 12.99 -12.65
CA ALA A 229 -23.33 12.43 -13.81
C ALA A 229 -24.74 11.93 -13.42
N GLU A 230 -25.61 11.81 -14.40
CA GLU A 230 -27.02 11.37 -14.25
C GLU A 230 -27.20 10.26 -13.22
N GLY A 231 -28.20 10.40 -12.36
CA GLY A 231 -28.53 9.46 -11.29
C GLY A 231 -27.91 9.78 -9.92
N LYS A 232 -27.04 10.80 -9.83
CA LYS A 232 -26.43 11.24 -8.56
C LYS A 232 -26.82 12.67 -8.18
N VAL A 233 -27.83 13.20 -8.82
CA VAL A 233 -28.29 14.61 -8.69
C VAL A 233 -28.70 14.92 -7.25
N GLU A 234 -29.39 13.99 -6.57
CA GLU A 234 -29.90 14.22 -5.20
C GLU A 234 -28.78 14.62 -4.22
N PHE A 235 -27.62 13.96 -4.28
CA PHE A 235 -26.49 14.32 -3.39
C PHE A 235 -25.89 15.67 -3.79
N HIS A 236 -25.75 15.93 -5.07
CA HIS A 236 -25.21 17.21 -5.58
C HIS A 236 -26.06 18.40 -5.12
N GLU A 237 -27.38 18.28 -5.28
CA GLU A 237 -28.33 19.37 -4.97
C GLU A 237 -28.56 19.55 -3.47
N ARG A 238 -28.77 18.44 -2.77
CA ARG A 238 -29.18 18.43 -1.35
C ARG A 238 -28.04 18.20 -0.36
N GLY A 239 -26.87 17.74 -0.84
CA GLY A 239 -25.72 17.43 -0.01
C GLY A 239 -25.93 16.26 0.95
N ARG A 240 -26.96 15.43 0.72
CA ARG A 240 -27.30 14.35 1.67
C ARG A 240 -28.05 13.19 1.01
N PHE A 241 -27.83 12.00 1.56
CA PHE A 241 -28.59 10.78 1.30
C PHE A 241 -29.30 10.32 2.57
N VAL A 242 -30.11 9.28 2.47
CA VAL A 242 -30.68 8.61 3.65
C VAL A 242 -29.54 8.12 4.55
N LYS A 243 -29.56 8.49 5.84
CA LYS A 243 -28.50 8.19 6.82
C LYS A 243 -28.18 6.69 6.96
N SER A 244 -29.16 5.80 6.71
CA SER A 244 -28.96 4.33 6.75
C SER A 244 -27.89 3.86 5.76
N LEU A 245 -27.69 4.58 4.64
CA LEU A 245 -26.68 4.22 3.62
C LEU A 245 -25.24 4.56 4.07
N ASN A 246 -25.07 5.33 5.15
CA ASN A 246 -23.78 5.65 5.76
C ASN A 246 -23.50 4.81 7.01
N ALA A 247 -24.20 3.68 7.22
CA ALA A 247 -23.91 2.75 8.30
C ALA A 247 -22.55 2.06 8.06
N THR A 248 -21.77 1.92 9.12
CA THR A 248 -20.40 1.41 9.07
C THR A 248 -20.18 0.34 10.15
N PHE A 249 -19.57 -0.78 9.79
CA PHE A 249 -19.24 -1.85 10.74
C PHE A 249 -17.76 -1.79 11.09
N LEU A 250 -17.46 -1.73 12.40
CA LEU A 250 -16.08 -1.76 12.91
C LEU A 250 -15.67 -3.23 13.13
N VAL A 251 -14.56 -3.62 12.52
CA VAL A 251 -13.98 -4.96 12.65
C VAL A 251 -12.64 -4.86 13.38
N LEU A 252 -12.44 -5.68 14.39
CA LEU A 252 -11.20 -5.73 15.17
C LEU A 252 -10.18 -6.62 14.46
N VAL A 253 -9.03 -6.04 14.08
CA VAL A 253 -7.92 -6.74 13.44
C VAL A 253 -6.71 -6.68 14.40
N PRO A 254 -6.17 -7.82 14.86
CA PRO A 254 -5.05 -7.81 15.80
C PRO A 254 -3.78 -7.24 15.13
N LYS A 255 -3.09 -6.35 15.82
CA LYS A 255 -1.81 -5.74 15.37
C LYS A 255 -0.66 -6.77 15.35
N LYS A 256 -0.73 -7.76 16.26
CA LYS A 256 0.25 -8.84 16.41
C LYS A 256 -0.48 -10.14 16.79
N GLY A 257 0.20 -11.27 16.78
CA GLY A 257 -0.39 -12.56 17.19
C GLY A 257 -0.56 -12.64 18.70
N GLY A 258 -1.67 -13.26 19.16
CA GLY A 258 -1.91 -13.54 20.59
C GLY A 258 -2.28 -12.32 21.42
N VAL A 259 -2.84 -11.28 20.81
CA VAL A 259 -3.28 -10.06 21.54
C VAL A 259 -4.59 -10.34 22.30
N GLU A 260 -4.63 -9.78 23.50
CA GLU A 260 -5.76 -9.94 24.43
C GLU A 260 -6.27 -8.58 24.95
N ASP A 261 -5.59 -7.45 24.64
CA ASP A 261 -6.00 -6.10 25.04
C ASP A 261 -6.59 -5.37 23.81
N LEU A 262 -7.72 -4.67 24.00
CA LEU A 262 -8.39 -3.90 22.95
C LEU A 262 -7.45 -2.86 22.31
N LYS A 263 -6.52 -2.30 23.07
CA LYS A 263 -5.49 -1.34 22.59
C LYS A 263 -4.60 -1.94 21.49
N ASP A 264 -4.41 -3.26 21.49
CA ASP A 264 -3.58 -3.99 20.52
C ASP A 264 -4.35 -4.42 19.26
N PHE A 265 -5.60 -4.00 19.13
CA PHE A 265 -6.38 -4.19 17.91
C PHE A 265 -6.42 -2.90 17.08
N ARG A 266 -6.41 -3.08 15.76
CA ARG A 266 -6.73 -2.02 14.79
C ARG A 266 -8.18 -2.25 14.36
N HIS A 267 -9.02 -1.24 14.48
CA HIS A 267 -10.40 -1.36 14.02
C HIS A 267 -10.53 -0.80 12.59
N ILE A 268 -11.04 -1.63 11.71
CA ILE A 268 -11.22 -1.27 10.29
C ILE A 268 -12.71 -1.04 10.03
N SER A 269 -13.01 0.05 9.38
CA SER A 269 -14.36 0.46 9.02
C SER A 269 -14.79 -0.22 7.71
N LEU A 270 -15.80 -1.08 7.79
CA LEU A 270 -16.46 -1.66 6.61
C LEU A 270 -17.60 -0.73 6.23
N VAL A 271 -17.33 0.15 5.29
CA VAL A 271 -18.29 1.15 4.80
C VAL A 271 -19.24 0.53 3.76
N GLY A 272 -20.49 0.99 3.74
CA GLY A 272 -21.50 0.54 2.78
C GLY A 272 -21.09 0.84 1.33
N ASN A 273 -21.44 -0.04 0.40
CA ASN A 273 -21.00 0.05 -0.99
C ASN A 273 -21.42 1.36 -1.69
N LEU A 274 -22.61 1.85 -1.43
CA LEU A 274 -23.08 3.11 -2.03
C LEU A 274 -22.30 4.32 -1.50
N TYR A 275 -22.13 4.38 -0.18
CA TYR A 275 -21.28 5.41 0.44
C TYR A 275 -19.85 5.32 -0.11
N LYS A 276 -19.31 4.10 -0.22
CA LYS A 276 -17.96 3.86 -0.74
C LYS A 276 -17.78 4.39 -2.17
N LEU A 277 -18.82 4.25 -3.00
CA LEU A 277 -18.82 4.80 -4.36
C LEU A 277 -18.74 6.33 -4.32
N LEU A 278 -19.60 6.97 -3.51
CA LEU A 278 -19.58 8.42 -3.31
C LEU A 278 -18.21 8.89 -2.80
N ALA A 279 -17.70 8.24 -1.75
CA ALA A 279 -16.40 8.56 -1.14
C ALA A 279 -15.24 8.45 -2.16
N LYS A 280 -15.30 7.46 -3.07
CA LYS A 280 -14.32 7.31 -4.15
C LYS A 280 -14.40 8.46 -5.16
N VAL A 281 -15.61 8.91 -5.51
CA VAL A 281 -15.79 10.05 -6.43
C VAL A 281 -15.20 11.31 -5.80
N LEU A 282 -15.52 11.58 -4.52
CA LEU A 282 -14.99 12.74 -3.79
C LEU A 282 -13.45 12.62 -3.64
N ALA A 283 -12.95 11.42 -3.33
CA ALA A 283 -11.51 11.13 -3.22
C ALA A 283 -10.77 11.38 -4.55
N ASN A 284 -11.37 10.97 -5.68
CA ASN A 284 -10.79 11.22 -7.01
C ASN A 284 -10.78 12.70 -7.38
N ARG A 285 -11.74 13.49 -6.88
CA ARG A 285 -11.78 14.94 -7.10
C ARG A 285 -10.69 15.63 -6.25
N ILE A 286 -10.70 15.38 -4.93
CA ILE A 286 -9.75 16.03 -4.00
C ILE A 286 -8.30 15.70 -4.36
N LYS A 287 -8.03 14.46 -4.79
CA LYS A 287 -6.69 14.00 -5.22
C LYS A 287 -6.02 14.96 -6.21
N LYS A 288 -6.79 15.55 -7.13
CA LYS A 288 -6.28 16.45 -8.19
C LYS A 288 -5.72 17.76 -7.64
N VAL A 289 -6.22 18.21 -6.49
CA VAL A 289 -5.82 19.49 -5.89
C VAL A 289 -4.87 19.33 -4.70
N MET A 290 -4.66 18.09 -4.21
CA MET A 290 -3.79 17.83 -3.04
C MET A 290 -2.38 18.41 -3.24
N GLY A 291 -1.79 18.26 -4.43
CA GLY A 291 -0.44 18.78 -4.72
C GLY A 291 -0.31 20.30 -4.62
N LYS A 292 -1.44 21.02 -4.63
CA LYS A 292 -1.49 22.48 -4.57
C LYS A 292 -1.63 23.04 -3.15
N VAL A 293 -2.31 22.28 -2.27
CA VAL A 293 -2.60 22.73 -0.89
C VAL A 293 -1.73 22.06 0.16
N ILE A 294 -0.99 21.00 -0.21
CA ILE A 294 -0.18 20.22 0.73
C ILE A 294 1.31 20.47 0.44
N SER A 295 2.03 20.88 1.48
CA SER A 295 3.48 21.18 1.45
C SER A 295 4.31 19.98 0.96
N GLU A 296 5.49 20.27 0.44
CA GLU A 296 6.42 19.26 -0.12
C GLU A 296 6.91 18.25 0.93
N SER A 297 6.87 18.61 2.21
CA SER A 297 7.30 17.75 3.32
C SER A 297 6.38 16.55 3.55
N GLN A 298 5.10 16.61 3.13
CA GLN A 298 4.13 15.52 3.25
C GLN A 298 4.21 14.61 2.03
N ASN A 299 4.53 13.34 2.24
CA ASN A 299 4.73 12.37 1.16
C ASN A 299 3.55 11.39 0.97
N ALA A 300 2.55 11.41 1.86
CA ALA A 300 1.42 10.48 1.81
C ALA A 300 0.25 11.05 1.00
N PHE A 301 -0.34 10.20 0.15
CA PHE A 301 -1.60 10.45 -0.57
C PHE A 301 -1.61 11.69 -1.47
N VAL A 302 -0.45 12.19 -1.88
CA VAL A 302 -0.28 13.28 -2.85
C VAL A 302 0.25 12.65 -4.16
N GLU A 303 -0.38 12.99 -5.27
CA GLU A 303 0.00 12.43 -6.59
C GLU A 303 1.44 12.78 -6.93
N GLY A 304 2.20 11.81 -7.45
CA GLY A 304 3.61 11.95 -7.79
C GLY A 304 4.58 11.68 -6.65
N ARG A 305 4.13 11.74 -5.39
CA ARG A 305 4.98 11.47 -4.21
C ARG A 305 4.87 10.00 -3.78
N GLN A 306 5.98 9.44 -3.30
CA GLN A 306 6.06 8.03 -2.91
C GLN A 306 6.62 7.89 -1.49
N ILE A 307 6.19 6.84 -0.79
CA ILE A 307 6.67 6.53 0.57
C ILE A 307 8.21 6.43 0.65
N LEU A 308 8.84 5.90 -0.40
CA LEU A 308 10.29 5.73 -0.47
C LEU A 308 11.03 7.08 -0.61
N ASP A 309 10.36 8.13 -1.10
CA ASP A 309 10.95 9.46 -1.24
C ASP A 309 11.33 10.01 0.14
N ALA A 310 10.42 9.90 1.12
CA ALA A 310 10.65 10.32 2.50
C ALA A 310 11.82 9.54 3.14
N VAL A 311 11.87 8.21 2.92
CA VAL A 311 12.93 7.35 3.46
C VAL A 311 14.29 7.72 2.86
N LEU A 312 14.33 7.98 1.55
CA LEU A 312 15.57 8.39 0.86
C LEU A 312 16.06 9.75 1.41
N ILE A 313 15.17 10.75 1.49
CA ILE A 313 15.51 12.08 2.02
C ILE A 313 16.06 11.95 3.46
N ALA A 314 15.36 11.22 4.32
CA ALA A 314 15.76 11.05 5.72
C ALA A 314 17.15 10.41 5.84
N ASN A 315 17.43 9.32 5.08
CA ASN A 315 18.74 8.66 5.09
C ASN A 315 19.85 9.57 4.54
N GLU A 316 19.56 10.35 3.51
CA GLU A 316 20.54 11.27 2.92
C GLU A 316 20.83 12.47 3.84
N ALA A 317 19.82 12.94 4.60
CA ALA A 317 19.99 13.99 5.61
C ALA A 317 20.87 13.48 6.76
N VAL A 318 20.59 12.27 7.27
CA VAL A 318 21.40 11.61 8.32
C VAL A 318 22.85 11.41 7.84
N ASP A 319 23.04 10.93 6.59
CA ASP A 319 24.39 10.72 6.00
C ASP A 319 25.18 12.03 5.89
N SER A 320 24.51 13.13 5.53
CA SER A 320 25.12 14.46 5.43
C SER A 320 25.63 14.89 6.82
N ARG A 321 24.74 14.85 7.81
CA ARG A 321 25.03 15.28 9.20
C ARG A 321 26.19 14.48 9.81
N LEU A 322 26.21 13.15 9.62
CA LEU A 322 27.26 12.26 10.10
C LEU A 322 28.62 12.57 9.42
N LYS A 323 28.63 12.90 8.13
CA LYS A 323 29.84 13.22 7.38
C LYS A 323 30.41 14.59 7.77
N ASP A 324 29.54 15.56 7.97
CA ASP A 324 29.93 16.91 8.36
C ASP A 324 30.37 16.96 9.83
N ASN A 325 30.14 15.87 10.59
CA ASN A 325 30.46 15.72 12.02
C ASN A 325 29.82 16.81 12.88
N VAL A 326 28.63 17.27 12.47
CA VAL A 326 27.85 18.30 13.17
C VAL A 326 26.76 17.58 13.99
N GLY A 327 26.66 17.92 15.27
CA GLY A 327 25.63 17.38 16.16
C GLY A 327 24.23 17.84 15.73
N GLY A 328 23.23 16.99 15.97
CA GLY A 328 21.84 17.32 15.71
C GLY A 328 20.92 16.25 16.24
N VAL A 329 19.66 16.57 16.40
CA VAL A 329 18.65 15.64 16.93
C VAL A 329 17.56 15.38 15.91
N LEU A 330 17.14 14.13 15.83
CA LEU A 330 16.04 13.69 15.00
C LEU A 330 14.89 13.24 15.90
N CYS A 331 13.78 13.98 15.87
CA CYS A 331 12.57 13.65 16.62
C CYS A 331 11.68 12.79 15.75
N LYS A 332 11.41 11.57 16.18
CA LYS A 332 10.46 10.65 15.55
C LYS A 332 9.21 10.62 16.40
N LEU A 333 8.13 11.22 15.91
CA LEU A 333 6.88 11.42 16.66
C LEU A 333 5.82 10.40 16.26
N ASP A 334 5.14 9.83 17.25
CA ASP A 334 4.02 8.89 17.09
C ASP A 334 2.71 9.61 17.44
N ILE A 335 1.77 9.69 16.51
CA ILE A 335 0.46 10.31 16.76
C ILE A 335 -0.52 9.23 17.22
N GLU A 336 -1.05 9.38 18.43
CA GLU A 336 -1.96 8.39 19.01
C GLU A 336 -3.32 8.40 18.32
N LYS A 337 -3.75 7.21 17.89
CA LYS A 337 -5.08 7.00 17.27
C LYS A 337 -5.41 8.07 16.22
N ALA A 338 -4.45 8.36 15.37
CA ALA A 338 -4.42 9.48 14.42
C ALA A 338 -5.75 9.72 13.69
N TYR A 339 -6.35 8.68 13.08
CA TYR A 339 -7.62 8.82 12.38
C TYR A 339 -8.81 9.04 13.31
N ASP A 340 -8.78 8.46 14.51
CA ASP A 340 -9.93 8.39 15.40
C ASP A 340 -10.18 9.67 16.18
N HIS A 341 -9.13 10.49 16.39
CA HIS A 341 -9.19 11.67 17.25
C HIS A 341 -9.39 13.00 16.49
N VAL A 342 -9.32 13.01 15.15
CA VAL A 342 -9.45 14.26 14.35
C VAL A 342 -10.76 14.99 14.69
N SER A 343 -10.66 16.22 15.18
CA SER A 343 -11.84 17.09 15.41
C SER A 343 -12.45 17.51 14.08
N TRP A 344 -13.76 17.39 13.95
CA TRP A 344 -14.46 17.76 12.71
C TRP A 344 -14.53 19.27 12.52
N SER A 345 -14.80 20.04 13.59
CA SER A 345 -14.84 21.50 13.56
C SER A 345 -13.50 22.07 13.08
N PHE A 346 -12.40 21.55 13.62
CA PHE A 346 -11.04 21.90 13.21
C PHE A 346 -10.82 21.57 11.71
N LEU A 347 -11.14 20.36 11.28
CA LEU A 347 -10.96 19.94 9.89
C LEU A 347 -11.72 20.82 8.91
N LEU A 348 -12.99 21.13 9.21
CA LEU A 348 -13.84 21.96 8.35
C LEU A 348 -13.33 23.42 8.30
N ALA A 349 -12.80 23.93 9.43
CA ALA A 349 -12.18 25.26 9.48
C ALA A 349 -10.91 25.31 8.60
N VAL A 350 -10.08 24.24 8.62
CA VAL A 350 -8.89 24.13 7.77
C VAL A 350 -9.27 24.12 6.28
N LEU A 351 -10.27 23.31 5.90
CA LEU A 351 -10.77 23.25 4.51
C LEU A 351 -11.22 24.65 4.04
N LYS A 352 -11.97 25.36 4.87
CA LYS A 352 -12.43 26.72 4.57
C LYS A 352 -11.24 27.67 4.35
N LYS A 353 -10.23 27.57 5.20
CA LYS A 353 -9.05 28.43 5.14
C LYS A 353 -8.18 28.13 3.92
N MET A 354 -8.15 26.87 3.46
CA MET A 354 -7.48 26.45 2.22
C MET A 354 -8.25 26.81 0.95
N GLY A 355 -9.46 27.43 1.08
CA GLY A 355 -10.23 27.91 -0.08
C GLY A 355 -11.12 26.86 -0.73
N PHE A 356 -11.46 25.79 -0.02
CA PHE A 356 -12.48 24.84 -0.52
C PHE A 356 -13.86 25.51 -0.50
N GLY A 357 -14.70 25.24 -1.51
CA GLY A 357 -16.03 25.82 -1.64
C GLY A 357 -17.00 25.37 -0.55
N GLU A 358 -17.99 26.21 -0.25
CA GLU A 358 -18.99 25.96 0.81
C GLU A 358 -19.81 24.68 0.56
N ARG A 359 -20.11 24.39 -0.71
CA ARG A 359 -20.85 23.18 -1.10
C ARG A 359 -19.99 21.93 -0.85
N TRP A 360 -18.70 22.00 -1.20
CA TRP A 360 -17.73 20.92 -0.93
C TRP A 360 -17.64 20.64 0.56
N ILE A 361 -17.52 21.69 1.39
CA ILE A 361 -17.42 21.56 2.85
C ILE A 361 -18.69 20.89 3.42
N LYS A 362 -19.87 21.25 2.94
CA LYS A 362 -21.14 20.61 3.33
C LYS A 362 -21.19 19.13 2.97
N TRP A 363 -20.62 18.74 1.81
CA TRP A 363 -20.55 17.32 1.41
C TRP A 363 -19.62 16.54 2.35
N ILE A 364 -18.46 17.11 2.69
CA ILE A 364 -17.51 16.48 3.62
C ILE A 364 -18.15 16.34 5.01
N ASP A 365 -18.77 17.41 5.51
CA ASP A 365 -19.48 17.39 6.79
C ASP A 365 -20.53 16.28 6.82
N TRP A 366 -21.36 16.16 5.79
CA TRP A 366 -22.34 15.06 5.71
C TRP A 366 -21.66 13.69 5.74
N CYS A 367 -20.56 13.52 5.05
CA CYS A 367 -19.82 12.25 4.98
C CYS A 367 -19.33 11.80 6.36
N ILE A 368 -18.86 12.73 7.19
CA ILE A 368 -18.31 12.43 8.52
C ILE A 368 -19.37 12.42 9.62
N ALA A 369 -20.32 13.38 9.62
CA ALA A 369 -21.26 13.60 10.71
C ALA A 369 -22.46 12.65 10.73
N THR A 370 -22.83 12.00 9.61
CA THR A 370 -24.00 11.14 9.54
C THR A 370 -23.73 9.66 9.78
N VAL A 371 -22.50 9.32 10.11
CA VAL A 371 -22.05 7.91 10.31
C VAL A 371 -22.76 7.29 11.53
N LYS A 372 -23.23 6.05 11.34
CA LYS A 372 -23.67 5.19 12.46
C LYS A 372 -22.79 3.96 12.49
N PHE A 373 -22.06 3.81 13.57
CA PHE A 373 -21.17 2.67 13.80
C PHE A 373 -21.86 1.52 14.50
N SER A 374 -21.51 0.29 14.14
CA SER A 374 -21.84 -0.94 14.88
C SER A 374 -20.57 -1.81 14.91
N VAL A 375 -20.29 -2.41 16.05
CA VAL A 375 -19.08 -3.26 16.19
C VAL A 375 -19.42 -4.70 15.82
N LEU A 376 -18.57 -5.32 14.98
CA LEU A 376 -18.71 -6.72 14.57
C LEU A 376 -17.80 -7.59 15.46
N ILE A 377 -18.41 -8.33 16.40
CA ILE A 377 -17.69 -9.22 17.33
C ILE A 377 -18.21 -10.65 17.12
N ASN A 378 -17.29 -11.58 16.87
CA ASN A 378 -17.60 -13.01 16.66
C ASN A 378 -18.72 -13.25 15.62
N GLY A 379 -18.81 -12.37 14.62
CA GLY A 379 -19.79 -12.49 13.53
C GLY A 379 -21.15 -11.83 13.81
N SER A 380 -21.36 -11.31 15.02
CA SER A 380 -22.61 -10.62 15.39
C SER A 380 -22.39 -9.11 15.50
N LEU A 381 -23.39 -8.33 15.10
CA LEU A 381 -23.39 -6.87 15.20
C LEU A 381 -23.82 -6.45 16.60
N SER A 382 -23.13 -5.50 17.19
CA SER A 382 -23.38 -5.02 18.55
C SER A 382 -23.55 -3.50 18.54
N GLY A 383 -24.69 -3.06 19.03
CA GLY A 383 -25.05 -1.65 19.23
C GLY A 383 -24.89 -0.77 17.98
N PHE A 384 -25.67 0.30 17.90
CA PHE A 384 -25.44 1.39 16.96
C PHE A 384 -25.17 2.66 17.76
N PHE A 385 -24.12 3.37 17.38
CA PHE A 385 -23.77 4.65 18.01
C PHE A 385 -23.30 5.66 16.96
N GLN A 386 -23.39 6.95 17.28
CA GLN A 386 -22.90 8.03 16.46
C GLN A 386 -21.55 8.52 17.00
N SER A 387 -20.79 9.15 16.13
CA SER A 387 -19.53 9.83 16.49
C SER A 387 -19.74 11.34 16.40
N SER A 388 -18.86 12.08 17.09
CA SER A 388 -18.76 13.54 16.98
C SER A 388 -17.34 13.97 16.56
N ARG A 389 -16.41 13.01 16.45
CA ARG A 389 -15.04 13.22 15.94
C ARG A 389 -14.55 11.98 15.21
N GLY A 390 -13.41 12.08 14.58
CA GLY A 390 -12.68 10.97 13.96
C GLY A 390 -13.01 10.71 12.50
N LEU A 391 -12.06 10.09 11.82
CA LEU A 391 -12.10 9.67 10.42
C LEU A 391 -12.05 8.14 10.34
N ARG A 392 -12.77 7.55 9.42
CA ARG A 392 -12.86 6.08 9.30
C ARG A 392 -11.62 5.45 8.68
N GLN A 393 -11.00 4.49 9.35
CA GLN A 393 -9.93 3.66 8.76
C GLN A 393 -10.56 2.69 7.75
N GLY A 394 -10.23 2.86 6.46
CA GLY A 394 -10.78 2.05 5.37
C GLY A 394 -11.74 2.78 4.45
N ASP A 395 -12.07 4.03 4.78
CA ASP A 395 -12.85 4.93 3.92
C ASP A 395 -11.92 5.53 2.85
N PRO A 396 -12.31 5.54 1.58
CA PRO A 396 -11.48 6.13 0.51
C PRO A 396 -11.17 7.62 0.67
N LEU A 397 -12.00 8.37 1.37
CA LEU A 397 -11.86 9.83 1.53
C LEU A 397 -10.97 10.19 2.73
N SER A 398 -11.02 9.39 3.80
CA SER A 398 -10.34 9.67 5.09
C SER A 398 -8.83 9.96 4.97
N PRO A 399 -8.04 9.25 4.12
CA PRO A 399 -6.62 9.55 4.00
C PRO A 399 -6.32 10.98 3.55
N TYR A 400 -7.09 11.50 2.61
CA TYR A 400 -6.92 12.89 2.11
C TYR A 400 -7.27 13.91 3.18
N LEU A 401 -8.38 13.68 3.89
CA LEU A 401 -8.81 14.57 4.98
C LEU A 401 -7.79 14.58 6.13
N PHE A 402 -7.19 13.43 6.44
CA PHE A 402 -6.17 13.33 7.47
C PHE A 402 -4.91 14.12 7.08
N VAL A 403 -4.46 13.98 5.81
CA VAL A 403 -3.29 14.73 5.29
C VAL A 403 -3.54 16.25 5.34
N ILE A 404 -4.77 16.69 5.06
CA ILE A 404 -5.18 18.10 5.19
C ILE A 404 -5.09 18.56 6.67
N ALA A 405 -5.54 17.73 7.60
CA ALA A 405 -5.41 18.01 9.05
C ALA A 405 -3.94 18.14 9.45
N MET A 406 -3.06 17.27 8.94
CA MET A 406 -1.62 17.29 9.21
C MET A 406 -0.89 18.49 8.59
N GLU A 407 -1.45 19.13 7.56
CA GLU A 407 -0.84 20.33 6.97
C GLU A 407 -0.82 21.51 7.95
N VAL A 408 -1.69 21.49 8.95
CA VAL A 408 -1.67 22.47 10.04
C VAL A 408 -0.35 22.36 10.81
N PHE A 409 0.10 21.14 11.11
CA PHE A 409 1.39 20.89 11.76
C PHE A 409 2.55 21.42 10.90
N SER A 410 2.53 21.18 9.61
CA SER A 410 3.53 21.73 8.67
C SER A 410 3.52 23.26 8.66
N SER A 411 2.32 23.87 8.68
CA SER A 411 2.18 25.34 8.72
C SER A 411 2.75 25.93 10.01
N MET A 412 2.47 25.29 11.15
CA MET A 412 3.04 25.70 12.47
C MET A 412 4.56 25.63 12.46
N LEU A 413 5.13 24.51 11.95
CA LEU A 413 6.58 24.33 11.85
C LEU A 413 7.23 25.40 10.95
N ARG A 414 6.63 25.69 9.78
CA ARG A 414 7.12 26.75 8.89
C ARG A 414 7.11 28.12 9.59
N ARG A 415 6.05 28.41 10.34
CA ARG A 415 5.94 29.67 11.10
C ARG A 415 7.03 29.76 12.17
N ALA A 416 7.34 28.65 12.86
CA ALA A 416 8.42 28.59 13.87
C ALA A 416 9.81 28.85 13.24
N ILE A 417 10.05 28.35 12.01
CA ILE A 417 11.28 28.68 11.26
C ILE A 417 11.33 30.19 10.95
N SER A 418 10.25 30.72 10.37
CA SER A 418 10.18 32.13 9.97
C SER A 418 10.36 33.08 11.14
N GLY A 419 9.95 32.64 12.35
CA GLY A 419 10.15 33.38 13.60
C GLY A 419 11.51 33.15 14.25
N GLY A 420 12.37 32.28 13.67
CA GLY A 420 13.69 31.98 14.24
C GLY A 420 13.69 31.04 15.44
N TYR A 421 12.54 30.46 15.80
CA TYR A 421 12.39 29.58 16.97
C TYR A 421 12.90 28.16 16.72
N LEU A 422 12.84 27.70 15.47
CA LEU A 422 13.33 26.38 15.08
C LEU A 422 14.25 26.52 13.85
N SER A 423 15.27 25.69 13.80
CA SER A 423 16.12 25.53 12.62
C SER A 423 16.25 24.05 12.27
N GLY A 424 15.99 23.74 11.02
CA GLY A 424 16.13 22.38 10.51
C GLY A 424 17.59 22.08 10.10
N TRP A 425 17.85 20.85 9.73
CA TRP A 425 19.17 20.45 9.25
C TRP A 425 19.44 21.01 7.86
N ARG A 426 20.63 21.51 7.65
CA ARG A 426 21.09 21.99 6.35
C ARG A 426 21.81 20.84 5.63
N VAL A 427 21.27 20.42 4.48
CA VAL A 427 21.98 19.52 3.58
C VAL A 427 22.83 20.40 2.67
N SER A 428 24.14 20.37 2.89
CA SER A 428 25.09 21.25 2.19
C SER A 428 25.58 20.60 0.89
N GLY A 429 25.60 21.39 -0.15
CA GLY A 429 26.20 21.04 -1.45
C GLY A 429 27.66 21.49 -1.51
N LYS A 430 28.38 20.97 -2.50
CA LYS A 430 29.81 21.29 -2.75
C LYS A 430 30.07 22.77 -3.08
N ARG A 431 29.05 23.53 -3.45
CA ARG A 431 29.14 24.96 -3.81
C ARG A 431 28.74 25.93 -2.72
N GLY A 432 28.51 25.43 -1.48
CA GLY A 432 28.06 26.26 -0.36
C GLY A 432 26.55 26.51 -0.32
N GLU A 433 25.84 26.17 -1.38
CA GLU A 433 24.37 26.19 -1.41
C GLU A 433 23.85 25.08 -0.49
N GLY A 434 22.84 25.34 0.30
CA GLY A 434 22.25 24.35 1.19
C GLY A 434 20.73 24.40 1.19
N PHE A 435 20.12 23.24 1.35
CA PHE A 435 18.67 23.11 1.51
C PHE A 435 18.36 22.73 2.94
N GLN A 436 17.43 23.45 3.54
CA GLN A 436 17.03 23.22 4.93
C GLN A 436 15.87 22.23 4.99
N ILE A 437 16.06 21.14 5.72
CA ILE A 437 15.01 20.12 5.98
C ILE A 437 14.62 20.25 7.46
N LEU A 438 13.38 20.66 7.74
CA LEU A 438 12.87 20.71 9.10
C LEU A 438 12.07 19.47 9.46
N HIS A 439 11.23 19.00 8.53
CA HIS A 439 10.36 17.86 8.85
C HIS A 439 10.01 17.06 7.58
N LEU A 440 9.64 15.81 7.79
CA LEU A 440 9.09 14.91 6.79
C LEU A 440 7.86 14.23 7.39
N LEU A 441 6.79 14.19 6.62
CA LEU A 441 5.53 13.55 7.00
C LEU A 441 5.18 12.44 6.01
N PHE A 442 4.68 11.34 6.55
CA PHE A 442 3.98 10.33 5.77
C PHE A 442 2.71 9.94 6.53
N ALA A 443 1.64 10.68 6.28
CA ALA A 443 0.41 10.65 7.08
C ALA A 443 0.74 10.96 8.56
N ASP A 444 0.60 10.00 9.46
CA ASP A 444 0.88 10.13 10.90
C ASP A 444 2.36 9.94 11.27
N ASP A 445 3.14 9.23 10.43
CA ASP A 445 4.58 9.02 10.68
C ASP A 445 5.34 10.34 10.44
N THR A 446 5.89 10.91 11.50
CA THR A 446 6.49 12.26 11.53
C THR A 446 7.95 12.21 11.95
N LEU A 447 8.82 12.85 11.15
CA LEU A 447 10.21 13.15 11.51
C LEU A 447 10.39 14.67 11.57
N VAL A 448 11.00 15.17 12.67
CA VAL A 448 11.41 16.58 12.80
C VAL A 448 12.92 16.62 13.03
N PHE A 449 13.60 17.47 12.29
CA PHE A 449 15.06 17.63 12.29
C PHE A 449 15.43 18.93 13.01
N CYS A 450 16.10 18.86 14.17
CA CYS A 450 16.45 20.02 14.99
C CYS A 450 17.93 20.06 15.33
N GLU A 451 18.45 21.23 15.65
CA GLU A 451 19.79 21.38 16.19
C GLU A 451 19.81 20.95 17.66
N GLU A 452 21.01 20.69 18.17
CA GLU A 452 21.25 20.37 19.59
C GLU A 452 21.06 21.63 20.44
N SER A 453 19.80 21.96 20.78
CA SER A 453 19.45 23.16 21.54
C SER A 453 18.25 22.89 22.44
N LEU A 454 18.38 23.23 23.71
CA LEU A 454 17.30 23.11 24.70
C LEU A 454 16.13 24.04 24.34
N ASP A 455 16.42 25.28 23.94
CA ASP A 455 15.41 26.25 23.52
C ASP A 455 14.55 25.71 22.38
N GLN A 456 15.19 25.07 21.36
CA GLN A 456 14.45 24.49 20.23
C GLN A 456 13.54 23.34 20.67
N MET A 457 13.97 22.54 21.65
CA MET A 457 13.13 21.46 22.21
C MET A 457 11.93 22.00 22.96
N THR A 458 12.15 23.08 23.75
CA THR A 458 11.09 23.79 24.48
C THR A 458 10.05 24.37 23.47
N TYR A 459 10.52 25.05 22.42
CA TYR A 459 9.65 25.61 21.41
C TYR A 459 8.89 24.49 20.64
N LEU A 460 9.56 23.38 20.34
CA LEU A 460 8.92 22.24 19.70
C LEU A 460 7.84 21.63 20.61
N SER A 461 8.12 21.49 21.91
CA SER A 461 7.15 21.01 22.91
C SER A 461 5.89 21.90 22.94
N TRP A 462 6.07 23.23 22.98
CA TRP A 462 4.94 24.18 22.93
C TRP A 462 4.14 24.06 21.63
N LEU A 463 4.84 23.88 20.51
CA LEU A 463 4.20 23.73 19.20
C LEU A 463 3.36 22.43 19.14
N LEU A 464 3.88 21.33 19.72
CA LEU A 464 3.15 20.07 19.83
C LEU A 464 1.89 20.23 20.67
N MET A 465 2.01 20.86 21.86
CA MET A 465 0.84 21.15 22.72
C MET A 465 -0.21 21.99 21.98
N TRP A 466 0.23 23.01 21.23
CA TRP A 466 -0.69 23.87 20.47
C TRP A 466 -1.38 23.08 19.35
N PHE A 467 -0.63 22.22 18.64
CA PHE A 467 -1.17 21.34 17.60
C PHE A 467 -2.21 20.38 18.20
N GLU A 468 -1.92 19.76 19.35
CA GLU A 468 -2.85 18.89 20.07
C GLU A 468 -4.13 19.63 20.46
N ALA A 469 -4.00 20.84 21.01
CA ALA A 469 -5.14 21.66 21.44
C ALA A 469 -6.07 22.00 20.27
N CYS A 470 -5.50 22.34 19.09
CA CYS A 470 -6.27 22.69 17.89
C CYS A 470 -6.93 21.46 17.25
N SER A 471 -6.15 20.40 17.06
CA SER A 471 -6.54 19.25 16.22
C SER A 471 -7.19 18.10 16.99
N ARG A 472 -6.94 18.03 18.31
CA ARG A 472 -7.24 16.90 19.22
C ARG A 472 -6.41 15.65 18.89
N LEU A 473 -5.32 15.83 18.18
CA LEU A 473 -4.41 14.73 17.85
C LEU A 473 -3.23 14.67 18.82
N UNK A 474 -3.13 13.88 19.74
CA UNK A 474 -2.27 13.69 20.66
C UNK A 474 -1.08 13.14 20.14
N ILE A 475 -0.09 13.52 20.69
CA ILE A 475 1.24 12.94 20.42
C ILE A 475 1.58 11.91 21.52
N ASN A 476 1.92 10.72 21.12
CA ASN A 476 2.30 9.66 22.07
C ASN A 476 3.79 9.78 22.41
N LEU A 477 4.09 10.52 23.45
CA LEU A 477 5.47 10.77 23.89
C LEU A 477 6.18 9.49 24.34
N GLU A 478 5.46 8.52 24.90
CA GLU A 478 6.02 7.22 25.30
C GLU A 478 6.54 6.39 24.13
N LYS A 479 5.97 6.58 22.94
CA LYS A 479 6.41 5.89 21.71
C LYS A 479 7.29 6.76 20.83
N SER A 480 7.28 8.07 21.09
CA SER A 480 8.13 9.02 20.37
C SER A 480 9.60 8.86 20.81
N GLU A 481 10.51 9.07 19.87
CA GLU A 481 11.94 8.86 20.08
C GLU A 481 12.73 10.10 19.66
N LEU A 482 13.69 10.51 20.50
CA LEU A 482 14.68 11.52 20.16
C LEU A 482 16.02 10.83 19.89
N ILE A 483 16.50 10.90 18.65
CA ILE A 483 17.68 10.17 18.18
C ILE A 483 18.83 11.18 17.97
N SER A 484 19.98 10.92 18.61
CA SER A 484 21.19 11.72 18.41
C SER A 484 21.88 11.36 17.11
N ILE A 485 22.29 12.38 16.34
CA ILE A 485 23.04 12.21 15.09
C ILE A 485 24.35 13.01 15.23
N GLY A 486 25.47 12.34 15.04
CA GLY A 486 26.77 12.95 15.24
C GLY A 486 27.08 13.12 16.72
N ARG A 487 27.81 14.17 17.06
CA ARG A 487 28.22 14.45 18.46
C ARG A 487 27.14 15.28 19.14
N VAL A 488 26.35 14.64 19.98
CA VAL A 488 25.32 15.29 20.82
C VAL A 488 25.64 14.97 22.29
N HIS A 489 25.87 15.97 23.08
CA HIS A 489 26.32 15.80 24.47
C HIS A 489 25.19 15.74 25.49
N ILE A 490 24.06 16.38 25.21
CA ILE A 490 22.96 16.59 26.19
C ILE A 490 21.66 15.84 25.77
N ILE A 491 21.75 14.74 25.01
CA ILE A 491 20.58 14.04 24.44
C ILE A 491 19.53 13.68 25.54
N LYS A 492 19.97 13.26 26.73
CA LYS A 492 19.05 12.90 27.81
C LYS A 492 18.28 14.12 28.34
N GLY A 493 18.93 15.28 28.45
CA GLY A 493 18.29 16.53 28.82
C GLY A 493 17.27 16.99 27.78
N LEU A 494 17.65 16.90 26.51
CA LEU A 494 16.76 17.24 25.37
C LEU A 494 15.53 16.32 25.32
N ALA A 495 15.72 15.02 25.56
CA ALA A 495 14.64 14.04 25.57
C ALA A 495 13.70 14.28 26.78
N LEU A 496 14.24 14.66 27.93
CA LEU A 496 13.45 15.00 29.12
C LEU A 496 12.59 16.26 28.87
N GLU A 497 13.17 17.27 28.20
CA GLU A 497 12.46 18.51 27.85
C GLU A 497 11.26 18.25 26.91
N LEU A 498 11.45 17.36 25.94
CA LEU A 498 10.38 16.99 25.01
C LEU A 498 9.42 15.95 25.62
N GLY A 499 9.82 15.25 26.68
CA GLY A 499 9.02 14.21 27.35
C GLY A 499 9.05 12.86 26.63
N CYS A 500 10.07 12.57 25.82
CA CYS A 500 10.12 11.35 25.00
C CYS A 500 11.35 10.48 25.31
N LYS A 501 11.43 9.32 24.67
CA LYS A 501 12.52 8.36 24.87
C LYS A 501 13.74 8.72 24.02
N VAL A 502 14.94 8.36 24.51
CA VAL A 502 16.16 8.42 23.70
C VAL A 502 16.19 7.17 22.81
N GLY A 503 16.28 7.39 21.51
CA GLY A 503 16.41 6.35 20.50
C GLY A 503 17.83 6.31 19.94
N GLU A 504 18.15 5.25 19.19
CA GLU A 504 19.47 5.01 18.59
C GLU A 504 19.36 4.64 17.11
N LEU A 505 20.44 4.91 16.35
CA LEU A 505 20.55 4.42 14.97
C LEU A 505 21.20 3.02 14.97
N PRO A 506 20.78 2.12 14.06
CA PRO A 506 19.70 2.34 13.09
C PRO A 506 18.30 2.16 13.68
N SER A 507 17.43 3.14 13.45
CA SER A 507 16.01 3.08 13.83
C SER A 507 15.17 2.57 12.64
N CYS A 508 13.85 2.49 12.81
CA CYS A 508 12.92 2.10 11.75
C CYS A 508 12.04 3.29 11.37
N TYR A 509 12.00 3.63 10.08
CA TYR A 509 11.11 4.67 9.55
C TYR A 509 10.33 4.10 8.38
N LEU A 510 9.00 4.15 8.46
CA LEU A 510 8.09 3.62 7.44
C LEU A 510 8.39 2.14 7.10
N GLY A 511 8.77 1.37 8.11
CA GLY A 511 9.09 -0.06 7.95
C GLY A 511 10.44 -0.34 7.29
N LEU A 512 11.28 0.68 7.09
CA LEU A 512 12.62 0.56 6.51
C LEU A 512 13.68 1.11 7.47
N PRO A 513 14.90 0.59 7.42
CA PRO A 513 15.99 1.06 8.30
C PRO A 513 16.37 2.52 7.99
N LEU A 514 16.54 3.31 9.03
CA LEU A 514 17.01 4.69 8.99
C LEU A 514 18.40 4.75 9.63
N GLY A 515 19.37 5.30 8.91
CA GLY A 515 20.74 5.46 9.42
C GLY A 515 21.58 4.19 9.40
N ALA A 516 21.16 3.15 8.71
CA ALA A 516 21.95 1.91 8.58
C ALA A 516 22.94 2.03 7.40
N PRO A 517 24.16 1.46 7.51
CA PRO A 517 25.08 1.41 6.36
C PRO A 517 24.42 0.76 5.13
N PHE A 518 24.61 1.35 3.97
CA PHE A 518 23.93 0.94 2.72
C PHE A 518 24.20 -0.52 2.31
N ASN A 519 25.29 -1.12 2.77
CA ASN A 519 25.69 -2.51 2.48
C ASN A 519 25.50 -3.46 3.68
N SER A 520 24.80 -3.04 4.72
CA SER A 520 24.59 -3.84 5.94
C SER A 520 23.85 -5.15 5.65
N LEU A 521 24.30 -6.23 6.24
CA LEU A 521 23.64 -7.55 6.17
C LEU A 521 22.47 -7.62 7.16
N VAL A 522 22.67 -7.06 8.35
CA VAL A 522 21.72 -7.09 9.49
C VAL A 522 20.37 -6.44 9.12
N VAL A 523 20.40 -5.42 8.27
CA VAL A 523 19.20 -4.74 7.74
C VAL A 523 18.20 -5.73 7.12
N TRP A 524 18.69 -6.85 6.57
CA TRP A 524 17.89 -7.85 5.87
C TRP A 524 17.35 -8.97 6.77
N ASP A 525 17.77 -9.05 8.03
CA ASP A 525 17.37 -10.14 8.95
C ASP A 525 15.84 -10.14 9.16
N GLY A 526 15.21 -8.97 9.27
CA GLY A 526 13.74 -8.85 9.33
C GLY A 526 13.03 -9.42 8.11
N VAL A 527 13.61 -9.27 6.92
CA VAL A 527 13.06 -9.82 5.67
C VAL A 527 13.15 -11.36 5.71
N GLU A 528 14.31 -11.91 6.15
CA GLU A 528 14.51 -13.36 6.29
C GLU A 528 13.55 -13.95 7.33
N GLU A 529 13.37 -13.27 8.45
CA GLU A 529 12.41 -13.68 9.50
C GLU A 529 10.97 -13.73 8.95
N HIS A 530 10.58 -12.73 8.16
CA HIS A 530 9.26 -12.72 7.51
C HIS A 530 9.09 -13.91 6.56
N PHE A 531 10.15 -14.26 5.78
CA PHE A 531 10.15 -15.47 4.93
C PHE A 531 9.90 -16.71 5.78
N CYS A 532 10.65 -16.87 6.87
CA CYS A 532 10.55 -18.04 7.77
C CYS A 532 9.18 -18.11 8.45
N LYS A 533 8.63 -17.00 8.95
CA LYS A 533 7.30 -16.94 9.58
C LYS A 533 6.20 -17.32 8.58
N ARG A 534 6.27 -16.83 7.35
CA ARG A 534 5.28 -17.12 6.29
C ARG A 534 5.34 -18.61 5.92
N LEU A 535 6.54 -19.14 5.75
CA LEU A 535 6.77 -20.55 5.42
C LEU A 535 6.34 -21.50 6.55
N ALA A 536 6.59 -21.15 7.82
CA ALA A 536 6.15 -21.94 8.97
C ALA A 536 4.64 -22.16 8.98
N MET A 537 3.87 -21.15 8.55
CA MET A 537 2.42 -21.26 8.39
C MET A 537 2.06 -22.23 7.24
N TRP A 538 2.76 -22.13 6.10
CA TRP A 538 2.47 -22.94 4.91
C TRP A 538 2.95 -24.39 5.01
N LYS A 539 4.01 -24.68 5.76
CA LYS A 539 4.56 -26.05 5.98
C LYS A 539 3.56 -26.97 6.67
N ARG A 540 2.70 -26.41 7.51
CA ARG A 540 1.63 -27.19 8.20
C ARG A 540 0.49 -27.55 7.25
N LEU A 541 0.55 -27.06 6.00
CA LEU A 541 -0.48 -27.30 5.00
C LEU A 541 0.12 -28.20 3.93
N TYR A 542 -0.57 -29.32 3.62
CA TYR A 542 -0.16 -30.22 2.54
C TYR A 542 -0.42 -29.55 1.20
N ILE A 543 0.61 -28.86 0.69
CA ILE A 543 0.57 -28.10 -0.57
C ILE A 543 1.36 -28.88 -1.62
N SER A 544 0.76 -29.08 -2.79
CA SER A 544 1.41 -29.73 -3.93
C SER A 544 2.63 -28.94 -4.41
N GLU A 545 3.50 -29.54 -5.21
CA GLU A 545 4.67 -28.86 -5.79
C GLU A 545 4.25 -27.66 -6.64
N GLY A 546 3.17 -27.81 -7.44
CA GLY A 546 2.59 -26.71 -8.22
C GLY A 546 2.11 -25.57 -7.32
N GLY A 547 1.44 -25.90 -6.21
CA GLY A 547 1.00 -24.92 -5.21
C GLY A 547 2.17 -24.20 -4.55
N ARG A 548 3.24 -24.93 -4.18
CA ARG A 548 4.46 -24.34 -3.60
C ARG A 548 5.14 -23.41 -4.61
N PHE A 549 5.23 -23.83 -5.86
CA PHE A 549 5.77 -23.00 -6.94
C PHE A 549 4.95 -21.70 -7.09
N THR A 550 3.61 -21.80 -7.09
CA THR A 550 2.71 -20.64 -7.17
C THR A 550 2.93 -19.67 -6.01
N LEU A 551 3.11 -20.19 -4.78
CA LEU A 551 3.41 -19.38 -3.58
C LEU A 551 4.76 -18.65 -3.68
N ILE A 552 5.79 -19.32 -4.20
CA ILE A 552 7.10 -18.70 -4.44
C ILE A 552 6.93 -17.52 -5.40
N ARG A 553 6.25 -17.76 -6.53
CA ARG A 553 6.11 -16.78 -7.60
C ARG A 553 5.22 -15.59 -7.21
N SER A 554 4.11 -15.84 -6.52
CA SER A 554 3.13 -14.80 -6.15
C SER A 554 3.49 -14.05 -4.87
N THR A 555 4.03 -14.75 -3.89
CA THR A 555 4.21 -14.20 -2.53
C THR A 555 5.68 -14.04 -2.15
N LEU A 556 6.47 -15.12 -2.11
CA LEU A 556 7.87 -15.05 -1.65
C LEU A 556 8.72 -14.12 -2.52
N SER A 557 8.52 -14.14 -3.83
CA SER A 557 9.26 -13.26 -4.76
C SER A 557 8.89 -11.79 -4.58
N SER A 558 7.70 -11.49 -4.05
CA SER A 558 7.25 -10.11 -3.84
C SER A 558 7.56 -9.56 -2.45
N MET A 559 7.78 -10.41 -1.44
CA MET A 559 8.06 -9.98 -0.07
C MET A 559 9.26 -9.03 0.07
N PRO A 560 10.41 -9.25 -0.59
CA PRO A 560 11.55 -8.36 -0.45
C PRO A 560 11.48 -7.11 -1.33
N ILE A 561 10.45 -6.93 -2.17
CA ILE A 561 10.36 -5.82 -3.15
C ILE A 561 10.50 -4.46 -2.47
N TYR A 562 9.81 -4.26 -1.35
CA TYR A 562 9.81 -2.99 -0.63
C TYR A 562 11.24 -2.59 -0.20
N PHE A 563 11.98 -3.55 0.39
CA PHE A 563 13.40 -3.36 0.74
C PHE A 563 14.27 -3.19 -0.51
N MET A 564 14.11 -4.07 -1.49
CA MET A 564 14.89 -4.05 -2.74
C MET A 564 14.69 -2.78 -3.57
N SER A 565 13.59 -2.07 -3.35
CA SER A 565 13.28 -0.82 -4.07
C SER A 565 14.18 0.35 -3.65
N LEU A 566 14.86 0.25 -2.49
CA LEU A 566 15.71 1.33 -2.00
C LEU A 566 17.09 0.83 -1.52
N PHE A 567 17.15 -0.40 -0.99
CA PHE A 567 18.39 -0.96 -0.43
C PHE A 567 19.04 -1.95 -1.40
N TYR A 568 20.37 -1.86 -1.50
CA TYR A 568 21.17 -2.83 -2.24
C TYR A 568 21.07 -4.20 -1.57
N LEU A 569 20.85 -5.25 -2.37
CA LEU A 569 20.76 -6.64 -1.88
C LEU A 569 22.16 -7.31 -1.90
N PRO A 570 22.81 -7.49 -0.74
CA PRO A 570 24.12 -8.14 -0.69
C PRO A 570 24.05 -9.60 -1.17
N ARG A 571 25.12 -10.08 -1.81
CA ARG A 571 25.20 -11.45 -2.35
C ARG A 571 24.91 -12.51 -1.29
N LYS A 572 25.43 -12.32 -0.06
CA LYS A 572 25.22 -13.27 1.05
C LYS A 572 23.73 -13.39 1.40
N VAL A 573 23.02 -12.28 1.53
CA VAL A 573 21.58 -12.23 1.81
C VAL A 573 20.80 -12.89 0.68
N ARG A 574 21.11 -12.52 -0.57
CA ARG A 574 20.46 -13.10 -1.75
C ARG A 574 20.53 -14.62 -1.74
N LEU A 575 21.73 -15.18 -1.49
CA LEU A 575 21.93 -16.63 -1.46
C LEU A 575 21.13 -17.30 -0.33
N ARG A 576 20.99 -16.64 0.84
CA ARG A 576 20.15 -17.13 1.95
C ARG A 576 18.67 -17.15 1.54
N LEU A 577 18.15 -16.08 0.95
CA LEU A 577 16.75 -16.00 0.49
C LEU A 577 16.47 -17.03 -0.62
N GLU A 578 17.37 -17.18 -1.58
CA GLU A 578 17.27 -18.17 -2.65
C GLU A 578 17.30 -19.61 -2.10
N LYS A 579 18.12 -19.86 -1.08
CA LYS A 579 18.17 -21.16 -0.39
C LYS A 579 16.81 -21.46 0.25
N ILE A 580 16.23 -20.52 0.97
CA ILE A 580 14.90 -20.66 1.60
C ILE A 580 13.83 -21.01 0.55
N GLN A 581 13.86 -20.35 -0.62
CA GLN A 581 12.91 -20.62 -1.71
C GLN A 581 13.10 -22.04 -2.29
N ARG A 582 14.35 -22.46 -2.48
CA ARG A 582 14.68 -23.82 -2.97
C ARG A 582 14.22 -24.90 -1.99
N ASP A 583 14.56 -24.74 -0.72
CA ASP A 583 14.21 -25.69 0.33
C ASP A 583 12.69 -25.83 0.45
N PHE A 584 11.94 -24.75 0.25
CA PHE A 584 10.47 -24.78 0.24
C PHE A 584 9.92 -25.49 -1.00
N LEU A 585 10.51 -25.27 -2.19
CA LEU A 585 10.05 -25.88 -3.44
C LEU A 585 10.19 -27.40 -3.41
N TRP A 586 11.36 -27.90 -3.03
CA TRP A 586 11.69 -29.34 -3.09
C TRP A 586 11.58 -30.09 -1.76
N GLY A 587 11.59 -29.39 -0.63
CA GLY A 587 11.69 -29.98 0.70
C GLY A 587 10.46 -30.68 1.27
N GLY A 588 9.31 -30.67 0.58
CA GLY A 588 8.12 -31.46 0.96
C GLY A 588 7.50 -31.16 2.33
N GLY A 589 7.62 -29.94 2.86
CA GLY A 589 6.97 -29.52 4.11
C GLY A 589 7.85 -29.59 5.36
N ALA A 590 8.90 -30.41 5.37
CA ALA A 590 9.98 -30.30 6.34
C ALA A 590 11.13 -29.53 5.68
N LEU A 591 11.85 -28.69 6.43
CA LEU A 591 13.10 -28.08 5.93
C LEU A 591 14.23 -29.13 5.93
N VAL A 592 13.93 -30.30 5.37
CA VAL A 592 14.94 -31.33 5.19
C VAL A 592 15.77 -30.94 3.96
N GLN A 593 17.08 -30.97 4.13
CA GLN A 593 18.02 -30.69 3.08
C GLN A 593 17.94 -31.80 2.02
N LYS A 594 17.17 -31.56 0.95
CA LYS A 594 17.07 -32.45 -0.20
C LYS A 594 18.00 -31.98 -1.30
N HIS A 595 18.55 -32.91 -2.06
CA HIS A 595 19.38 -32.58 -3.20
C HIS A 595 18.59 -31.79 -4.25
N HIS A 596 19.13 -30.65 -4.68
CA HIS A 596 18.52 -29.82 -5.68
C HIS A 596 19.04 -30.22 -7.07
N LEU A 597 18.18 -30.90 -7.83
CA LEU A 597 18.53 -31.46 -9.14
C LEU A 597 18.78 -30.39 -10.22
N VAL A 598 18.23 -29.18 -10.01
CA VAL A 598 18.27 -28.09 -11.01
C VAL A 598 18.90 -26.84 -10.39
N ARG A 599 19.85 -26.23 -11.11
CA ARG A 599 20.46 -24.94 -10.72
C ARG A 599 19.39 -23.86 -10.65
N TRP A 600 19.38 -23.06 -9.56
CA TRP A 600 18.37 -22.02 -9.32
C TRP A 600 18.26 -21.01 -10.46
N ASN A 601 19.38 -20.69 -11.11
CA ASN A 601 19.36 -19.77 -12.26
C ASN A 601 18.52 -20.29 -13.42
N LEU A 602 18.47 -21.62 -13.65
CA LEU A 602 17.63 -22.25 -14.67
C LEU A 602 16.15 -22.15 -14.29
N VAL A 603 15.83 -22.34 -13.01
CA VAL A 603 14.48 -22.16 -12.47
C VAL A 603 13.98 -20.72 -12.70
N CYS A 604 14.88 -19.75 -12.62
CA CYS A 604 14.57 -18.32 -12.81
C CYS A 604 14.41 -17.91 -14.27
N LEU A 605 14.80 -18.75 -15.26
CA LEU A 605 14.60 -18.42 -16.67
C LEU A 605 13.09 -18.35 -17.00
N VAL A 606 12.75 -17.54 -17.99
CA VAL A 606 11.37 -17.45 -18.50
C VAL A 606 10.96 -18.78 -19.12
N LYS A 607 9.67 -19.10 -19.08
CA LYS A 607 9.12 -20.37 -19.60
C LYS A 607 9.53 -20.64 -21.05
N LYS A 608 9.60 -19.63 -21.90
CA LYS A 608 10.03 -19.73 -23.32
C LYS A 608 11.48 -20.22 -23.45
N LYS A 609 12.31 -20.09 -22.41
CA LYS A 609 13.71 -20.55 -22.37
C LYS A 609 13.91 -21.79 -21.48
N GLY A 610 12.82 -22.54 -21.23
CA GLY A 610 12.87 -23.79 -20.45
C GLY A 610 12.89 -23.63 -18.93
N GLY A 611 12.72 -22.40 -18.40
CA GLY A 611 12.67 -22.16 -16.98
C GLY A 611 11.24 -22.18 -16.41
N LEU A 612 11.12 -22.01 -15.10
CA LEU A 612 9.81 -21.92 -14.43
C LEU A 612 9.33 -20.48 -14.27
N GLY A 613 10.18 -19.48 -14.56
CA GLY A 613 9.81 -18.07 -14.47
C GLY A 613 9.75 -17.52 -13.03
N VAL A 614 10.51 -18.11 -12.11
CA VAL A 614 10.71 -17.54 -10.77
C VAL A 614 11.55 -16.26 -10.92
N ARG A 615 11.21 -15.22 -10.19
CA ARG A 615 11.90 -13.93 -10.28
C ARG A 615 13.33 -14.00 -9.72
N ASN A 616 14.28 -13.56 -10.51
CA ASN A 616 15.69 -13.45 -10.08
C ASN A 616 15.85 -12.22 -9.17
N LEU A 617 16.14 -12.42 -7.89
CA LEU A 617 16.22 -11.35 -6.90
C LEU A 617 17.32 -10.31 -7.21
N ALA A 618 18.47 -10.76 -7.74
CA ALA A 618 19.57 -9.84 -8.09
C ALA A 618 19.15 -8.90 -9.23
N LEU A 619 18.55 -9.47 -10.27
CA LEU A 619 18.08 -8.68 -11.43
C LEU A 619 16.98 -7.71 -10.99
N MET A 620 16.03 -8.18 -10.17
CA MET A 620 14.95 -7.34 -9.62
C MET A 620 15.51 -6.14 -8.84
N ASN A 621 16.47 -6.39 -7.93
CA ASN A 621 17.07 -5.32 -7.13
C ASN A 621 17.77 -4.29 -8.03
N ASN A 622 18.53 -4.75 -9.03
CA ASN A 622 19.19 -3.86 -9.99
C ASN A 622 18.17 -2.99 -10.74
N VAL A 623 17.05 -3.57 -11.19
CA VAL A 623 15.99 -2.84 -11.90
C VAL A 623 15.31 -1.82 -10.98
N PHE A 624 15.01 -2.17 -9.72
CA PHE A 624 14.38 -1.26 -8.77
C PHE A 624 15.29 -0.08 -8.42
N LEU A 625 16.59 -0.33 -8.21
CA LEU A 625 17.54 0.75 -7.96
C LEU A 625 17.74 1.62 -9.21
N CYS A 626 17.76 0.99 -10.39
CA CYS A 626 17.88 1.70 -11.68
C CYS A 626 16.66 2.62 -11.93
N LYS A 627 15.46 2.23 -11.48
CA LYS A 627 14.24 3.05 -11.57
C LYS A 627 14.43 4.44 -10.94
N TRP A 628 15.21 4.55 -9.85
CA TRP A 628 15.51 5.83 -9.20
C TRP A 628 16.33 6.75 -10.11
N ASN A 629 17.29 6.19 -10.86
CA ASN A 629 18.05 6.96 -11.85
C ASN A 629 17.14 7.49 -12.95
N TRP A 630 16.17 6.67 -13.41
CA TRP A 630 15.14 7.09 -14.37
C TRP A 630 14.25 8.20 -13.80
N ARG A 631 13.79 8.04 -12.55
CA ARG A 631 12.98 9.05 -11.85
C ARG A 631 13.77 10.37 -11.71
N TYR A 632 15.07 10.27 -11.39
CA TYR A 632 15.96 11.43 -11.22
C TYR A 632 16.00 12.28 -12.51
N ALA A 633 16.11 11.62 -13.66
CA ALA A 633 16.13 12.30 -14.96
C ALA A 633 14.81 13.01 -15.28
N ASN A 634 13.67 12.47 -14.80
CA ASN A 634 12.32 12.91 -15.18
C ASN A 634 11.60 13.78 -14.13
N GLU A 635 11.76 13.51 -12.82
CA GLU A 635 11.02 14.18 -11.73
C GLU A 635 11.78 15.39 -11.17
N ARG A 636 11.93 16.44 -11.95
CA ARG A 636 12.82 17.59 -11.63
C ARG A 636 12.40 18.38 -10.40
N GLU A 637 11.10 18.55 -10.19
CA GLU A 637 10.54 19.39 -9.12
C GLU A 637 10.38 18.64 -7.80
N ALA A 638 10.59 17.32 -7.79
CA ALA A 638 10.41 16.50 -6.60
C ALA A 638 11.42 16.87 -5.50
N LEU A 639 10.96 17.00 -4.26
CA LEU A 639 11.77 17.35 -3.09
C LEU A 639 12.99 16.41 -2.96
N TRP A 640 12.77 15.08 -3.09
CA TRP A 640 13.86 14.10 -2.98
C TRP A 640 14.97 14.35 -4.01
N ARG A 641 14.59 14.71 -5.26
CA ARG A 641 15.54 14.95 -6.34
C ARG A 641 16.35 16.23 -6.07
N ARG A 642 15.70 17.28 -5.56
CA ARG A 642 16.37 18.54 -5.18
C ARG A 642 17.42 18.29 -4.09
N VAL A 643 17.07 17.53 -3.05
CA VAL A 643 18.00 17.15 -1.96
C VAL A 643 19.22 16.39 -2.53
N ILE A 644 18.97 15.42 -3.41
CA ILE A 644 20.03 14.60 -4.04
C ILE A 644 20.94 15.46 -4.94
N SER A 645 20.35 16.31 -5.79
CA SER A 645 21.13 17.15 -6.72
C SER A 645 22.00 18.15 -5.98
N LEU A 646 21.50 18.75 -4.90
CA LEU A 646 22.29 19.66 -4.06
C LEU A 646 23.45 18.92 -3.39
N LYS A 647 23.18 17.79 -2.77
CA LYS A 647 24.19 17.00 -2.02
C LYS A 647 25.33 16.47 -2.92
N TYR A 648 24.99 15.94 -4.08
CA TYR A 648 25.96 15.23 -4.94
C TYR A 648 26.42 16.03 -6.17
N GLY A 649 25.72 17.10 -6.50
CA GLY A 649 25.96 17.89 -7.72
C GLY A 649 25.42 17.18 -8.96
N GLU A 650 25.17 17.95 -10.01
CA GLU A 650 24.69 17.43 -11.29
C GLU A 650 25.80 17.39 -12.32
N GLU A 651 25.78 16.43 -13.23
CA GLU A 651 26.54 16.43 -14.47
C GLU A 651 25.86 17.40 -15.43
N GLU A 652 26.60 17.84 -16.43
CA GLU A 652 26.09 18.71 -17.49
C GLU A 652 24.86 18.08 -18.15
N GLY A 653 23.85 18.90 -18.41
CA GLY A 653 22.54 18.44 -18.90
C GLY A 653 21.54 18.03 -17.77
N GLY A 654 22.01 17.78 -16.55
CA GLY A 654 21.15 17.52 -15.39
C GLY A 654 20.40 16.18 -15.42
N TRP A 655 20.83 15.22 -16.25
CA TRP A 655 20.19 13.90 -16.36
C TRP A 655 20.58 12.97 -15.22
N ARG A 656 21.76 13.19 -14.64
CA ARG A 656 22.29 12.35 -13.55
C ARG A 656 23.18 13.16 -12.61
N THR A 657 23.39 12.66 -11.40
CA THR A 657 24.34 13.26 -10.45
C THR A 657 25.78 12.91 -10.87
N ARG A 658 26.71 13.70 -10.41
CA ARG A 658 28.14 13.39 -10.51
C ARG A 658 28.43 12.06 -9.83
N ASP A 659 29.52 11.41 -10.21
CA ASP A 659 29.92 10.13 -9.60
C ASP A 659 30.19 10.29 -8.10
N VAL A 660 29.65 9.39 -7.33
CA VAL A 660 29.74 9.41 -5.87
C VAL A 660 30.90 8.55 -5.41
N ILE A 661 31.99 9.19 -5.03
CA ILE A 661 33.23 8.54 -4.53
C ILE A 661 33.07 8.30 -3.02
N GLY A 662 33.57 7.15 -2.54
CA GLY A 662 33.58 6.78 -1.13
C GLY A 662 32.93 5.42 -0.88
N ARG A 663 33.53 4.67 0.04
CA ARG A 663 33.09 3.29 0.37
C ARG A 663 32.16 3.22 1.58
N ASN A 664 32.21 4.21 2.47
CA ASN A 664 31.50 4.20 3.77
C ASN A 664 30.35 5.22 3.78
N GLY A 665 29.44 5.06 4.72
CA GLY A 665 28.32 5.95 4.97
C GLY A 665 26.97 5.26 4.96
N VAL A 666 25.93 5.99 5.37
CA VAL A 666 24.57 5.51 5.43
C VAL A 666 23.71 5.99 4.24
N GLY A 667 24.25 6.86 3.39
CA GLY A 667 23.58 7.38 2.21
C GLY A 667 23.29 6.31 1.18
N LEU A 668 22.05 6.22 0.77
CA LEU A 668 21.54 5.16 -0.13
C LEU A 668 21.81 5.49 -1.60
N TRP A 669 21.88 6.78 -1.96
CA TRP A 669 22.05 7.24 -3.35
C TRP A 669 23.30 6.68 -4.02
N LYS A 670 24.36 6.44 -3.27
CA LYS A 670 25.60 5.84 -3.77
C LYS A 670 25.37 4.50 -4.49
N ALA A 671 24.57 3.64 -3.88
CA ALA A 671 24.25 2.32 -4.45
C ALA A 671 23.34 2.43 -5.67
N ILE A 672 22.42 3.40 -5.62
CA ILE A 672 21.45 3.71 -6.69
C ILE A 672 22.20 4.25 -7.93
N ARG A 673 23.03 5.27 -7.74
CA ARG A 673 23.79 5.93 -8.82
C ARG A 673 24.64 4.94 -9.60
N LYS A 674 25.26 3.98 -8.89
CA LYS A 674 26.07 2.92 -9.50
C LYS A 674 25.32 2.01 -10.48
N LYS A 675 23.96 2.09 -10.51
CA LYS A 675 23.15 1.29 -11.45
C LYS A 675 22.84 2.05 -12.74
N TRP A 676 23.39 3.26 -12.93
CA TRP A 676 23.18 4.07 -14.15
C TRP A 676 23.55 3.30 -15.43
N TRP A 677 24.61 2.48 -15.38
CA TRP A 677 25.07 1.68 -16.53
C TRP A 677 23.98 0.79 -17.15
N LEU A 678 22.93 0.47 -16.39
CA LEU A 678 21.79 -0.29 -16.92
C LEU A 678 20.93 0.54 -17.88
N LEU A 679 20.99 1.86 -17.76
CA LEU A 679 20.29 2.81 -18.63
C LEU A 679 21.18 3.21 -19.82
N ASP A 680 22.48 3.33 -19.60
CA ASP A 680 23.45 3.66 -20.65
C ASP A 680 23.26 2.74 -21.85
N GLY A 681 23.27 3.26 -23.03
CA GLY A 681 23.06 2.52 -24.28
C GLY A 681 21.59 2.12 -24.56
N ARG A 682 20.68 2.42 -23.61
CA ARG A 682 19.24 2.13 -23.76
C ARG A 682 18.38 3.39 -23.74
N LEU A 683 19.02 4.54 -23.47
CA LEU A 683 18.33 5.83 -23.44
C LEU A 683 18.31 6.42 -24.86
N ALA A 684 17.20 7.04 -25.19
CA ALA A 684 17.07 7.92 -26.34
C ALA A 684 16.43 9.23 -25.83
N TYR A 685 16.90 10.34 -26.33
CA TYR A 685 16.48 11.66 -25.87
C TYR A 685 15.53 12.29 -26.87
N HIS A 686 14.44 12.84 -26.39
CA HIS A 686 13.58 13.71 -27.19
C HIS A 686 14.09 15.16 -27.03
N VAL A 687 14.42 15.77 -28.12
CA VAL A 687 14.90 17.16 -28.14
C VAL A 687 13.69 18.09 -27.99
N GLY A 688 13.72 18.92 -26.95
CA GLY A 688 12.78 20.04 -26.79
C GLY A 688 13.49 21.34 -27.27
N ASN A 689 13.98 22.11 -26.31
CA ASN A 689 14.73 23.35 -26.62
C ASN A 689 16.23 23.12 -26.94
N GLY A 690 16.68 21.89 -26.95
CA GLY A 690 18.06 21.52 -27.32
C GLY A 690 19.14 21.83 -26.29
N GLN A 691 18.83 22.49 -25.17
CA GLN A 691 19.81 22.99 -24.20
C GLN A 691 20.38 21.88 -23.26
N ARG A 692 19.89 20.65 -23.36
CA ARG A 692 20.26 19.57 -22.45
C ARG A 692 20.67 18.28 -23.15
N VAL A 693 20.66 18.26 -24.45
CA VAL A 693 21.01 17.09 -25.26
C VAL A 693 22.25 17.46 -26.07
N ARG A 694 23.31 16.66 -25.96
CA ARG A 694 24.55 16.86 -26.69
C ARG A 694 24.39 16.36 -28.12
N PHE A 695 24.72 17.22 -29.08
CA PHE A 695 24.56 16.92 -30.50
C PHE A 695 25.27 15.62 -30.91
N TRP A 696 26.52 15.47 -30.57
CA TRP A 696 27.34 14.33 -30.99
C TRP A 696 27.16 13.09 -30.12
N LYS A 697 27.06 13.24 -28.79
CA LYS A 697 27.27 12.16 -27.82
C LYS A 697 25.98 11.51 -27.32
N ASP A 698 24.87 12.21 -27.38
CA ASP A 698 23.59 11.68 -26.91
C ASP A 698 22.82 11.03 -28.06
N LYS A 699 22.07 9.99 -27.78
CA LYS A 699 21.21 9.33 -28.77
C LYS A 699 19.87 10.07 -28.85
N TRP A 700 19.73 10.96 -29.80
CA TRP A 700 18.51 11.75 -30.01
C TRP A 700 17.99 11.65 -31.45
N CYS A 701 18.79 11.13 -32.37
CA CYS A 701 18.47 10.90 -33.76
C CYS A 701 19.02 9.53 -34.17
N GLY A 702 18.26 8.77 -34.93
CA GLY A 702 18.69 7.46 -35.42
C GLY A 702 18.84 6.39 -34.34
N ASP A 703 19.58 5.35 -34.65
CA ASP A 703 19.74 4.15 -33.80
C ASP A 703 20.93 4.21 -32.83
N GLY A 704 21.76 5.27 -32.92
CA GLY A 704 22.94 5.45 -32.06
C GLY A 704 23.34 6.92 -31.91
N PRO A 705 24.35 7.23 -31.10
CA PRO A 705 24.90 8.59 -31.02
C PRO A 705 25.55 8.97 -32.35
N LEU A 706 25.41 10.24 -32.77
CA LEU A 706 26.00 10.76 -34.02
C LEU A 706 27.52 10.58 -34.08
N CYS A 707 28.23 10.64 -32.95
CA CYS A 707 29.70 10.42 -32.91
C CYS A 707 30.08 8.99 -33.30
N GLU A 708 29.19 8.01 -33.20
CA GLU A 708 29.44 6.64 -33.66
C GLU A 708 29.05 6.47 -35.13
N SER A 709 27.91 7.01 -35.52
CA SER A 709 27.39 6.95 -36.90
C SER A 709 28.27 7.76 -37.88
N PHE A 710 28.78 8.92 -37.44
CA PHE A 710 29.59 9.86 -38.24
C PHE A 710 30.94 10.13 -37.55
N SER A 711 31.70 9.06 -37.28
CA SER A 711 32.95 9.13 -36.51
C SER A 711 34.05 10.03 -37.17
N SER A 712 34.11 10.07 -38.49
CA SER A 712 35.01 10.95 -39.22
C SER A 712 34.67 12.44 -39.00
N LEU A 713 33.39 12.81 -39.15
CA LEU A 713 32.93 14.18 -38.92
C LEU A 713 33.11 14.58 -37.44
N PHE A 714 32.80 13.66 -36.51
CA PHE A 714 33.03 13.89 -35.09
C PHE A 714 34.50 14.16 -34.76
N SER A 715 35.43 13.45 -35.41
CA SER A 715 36.86 13.65 -35.17
C SER A 715 37.32 15.08 -35.58
N MET A 716 36.71 15.62 -36.63
CA MET A 716 36.99 16.95 -37.18
C MET A 716 36.21 18.08 -36.49
N SER A 717 35.16 17.76 -35.77
CA SER A 717 34.33 18.76 -35.10
C SER A 717 35.12 19.51 -34.03
N MET A 718 35.12 20.84 -34.09
CA MET A 718 35.71 21.73 -33.09
C MET A 718 34.87 21.77 -31.81
N SER A 719 33.59 21.44 -31.90
CA SER A 719 32.63 21.50 -30.79
C SER A 719 32.07 20.12 -30.43
N LYS A 720 32.95 19.19 -30.01
CA LYS A 720 32.62 17.80 -29.68
C LYS A 720 31.61 17.64 -28.53
N ASN A 721 31.43 18.70 -27.73
CA ASN A 721 30.51 18.72 -26.58
C ASN A 721 29.31 19.67 -26.76
N ALA A 722 29.12 20.19 -27.97
CA ALA A 722 28.06 21.16 -28.27
C ALA A 722 26.67 20.60 -27.92
N TRP A 723 25.83 21.45 -27.40
CA TRP A 723 24.41 21.16 -27.21
C TRP A 723 23.67 21.28 -28.55
N VAL A 724 22.57 20.56 -28.69
CA VAL A 724 21.72 20.64 -29.89
C VAL A 724 21.29 22.09 -30.16
N SER A 725 20.97 22.86 -29.11
CA SER A 725 20.62 24.29 -29.24
C SER A 725 21.75 25.20 -29.72
N GLU A 726 22.99 24.76 -29.65
CA GLU A 726 24.16 25.53 -30.12
C GLU A 726 24.49 25.23 -31.58
N VAL A 727 24.00 24.10 -32.08
CA VAL A 727 24.24 23.63 -33.46
C VAL A 727 23.03 23.93 -34.35
N TRP A 728 21.84 24.08 -33.78
CA TRP A 728 20.62 24.44 -34.52
C TRP A 728 20.46 25.96 -34.55
N ASN A 729 20.37 26.52 -35.74
CA ASN A 729 20.14 27.95 -35.94
C ASN A 729 18.74 28.20 -36.52
N PRO A 730 17.79 28.72 -35.70
CA PRO A 730 16.44 29.02 -36.20
C PRO A 730 16.29 30.40 -36.82
N VAL A 731 17.36 31.21 -36.89
CA VAL A 731 17.31 32.61 -37.31
C VAL A 731 18.25 32.81 -38.52
N GLY A 732 17.72 32.51 -39.70
CA GLY A 732 18.46 32.75 -40.97
C GLY A 732 17.55 32.44 -42.15
N ASP A 733 17.93 32.86 -43.35
CA ASP A 733 17.20 32.56 -44.59
C ASP A 733 17.16 31.03 -44.90
N GLU A 734 17.97 30.26 -44.20
CA GLU A 734 17.96 28.79 -44.25
C GLU A 734 18.00 28.24 -42.83
N ASP A 735 16.89 27.71 -42.35
CA ASP A 735 16.83 26.91 -41.09
C ASP A 735 17.77 25.72 -41.27
N GLY A 736 18.79 25.59 -40.42
CA GLY A 736 19.72 24.50 -40.59
C GLY A 736 20.71 24.28 -39.46
N TRP A 737 21.41 23.18 -39.58
CA TRP A 737 22.43 22.75 -38.62
C TRP A 737 23.75 23.47 -38.91
N THR A 738 24.36 24.06 -37.89
CA THR A 738 25.64 24.76 -38.00
C THR A 738 26.68 24.10 -37.10
N SER A 739 27.49 23.24 -37.66
CA SER A 739 28.58 22.58 -36.92
C SER A 739 29.92 23.14 -37.42
N LEU A 740 30.79 23.61 -36.52
CA LEU A 740 32.10 24.10 -36.83
C LEU A 740 33.11 22.96 -36.96
N PHE A 741 33.78 22.90 -38.09
CA PHE A 741 34.80 21.88 -38.38
C PHE A 741 36.18 22.52 -38.51
N ALA A 742 37.24 21.75 -38.21
CA ALA A 742 38.63 22.22 -38.14
C ALA A 742 39.25 22.48 -39.51
N ARG A 743 38.66 21.92 -40.59
CA ARG A 743 39.13 22.12 -41.98
C ARG A 743 37.99 21.96 -42.97
N ALA A 744 38.23 22.33 -44.24
CA ALA A 744 37.29 22.05 -45.33
C ALA A 744 37.11 20.54 -45.57
N PHE A 745 35.96 20.14 -46.08
CA PHE A 745 35.62 18.75 -46.37
C PHE A 745 36.23 18.26 -47.68
N ASN A 746 36.62 17.02 -47.73
CA ASN A 746 36.89 16.29 -48.95
C ASN A 746 35.56 15.87 -49.62
N ASP A 747 35.56 15.55 -50.89
CA ASP A 747 34.35 15.21 -51.65
C ASP A 747 33.50 14.12 -50.99
N TRP A 748 34.13 13.04 -50.48
CA TRP A 748 33.44 11.94 -49.79
C TRP A 748 32.88 12.35 -48.42
N GLU A 749 33.40 13.38 -47.80
CA GLU A 749 32.95 13.92 -46.51
C GLU A 749 31.71 14.81 -46.72
N ILE A 750 31.56 15.41 -47.87
CA ILE A 750 30.40 16.23 -48.25
C ILE A 750 29.16 15.35 -48.24
N ASP A 751 29.22 14.14 -48.84
CA ASP A 751 28.13 13.17 -48.85
C ASP A 751 27.71 12.78 -47.39
N LEU A 752 28.68 12.66 -46.48
CA LEU A 752 28.42 12.36 -45.06
C LEU A 752 27.76 13.55 -44.34
N VAL A 753 28.12 14.77 -44.70
CA VAL A 753 27.51 16.00 -44.12
C VAL A 753 26.07 16.11 -44.62
N GLU A 754 25.82 15.84 -45.90
CA GLU A 754 24.45 15.84 -46.45
C GLU A 754 23.57 14.76 -45.75
N CYS A 755 24.13 13.61 -45.41
CA CYS A 755 23.43 12.55 -44.65
C CYS A 755 23.21 12.93 -43.18
N LEU A 756 24.08 13.78 -42.60
CA LEU A 756 23.97 14.24 -41.22
C LEU A 756 22.94 15.37 -41.09
N LEU A 757 22.89 16.30 -42.04
CA LEU A 757 21.96 17.44 -42.07
C LEU A 757 20.55 17.01 -42.51
#